data_039c65e2f803845560deedb4089a3586
#
_entry.id   039c65e2f803845560deedb4089a3586
#
_cell.length_a   1.000
_cell.length_b   1.000
_cell.length_c   1.000
_cell.angle_alpha   90.00
_cell.angle_beta   90.00
_cell.angle_gamma   90.00
#
_symmetry.space_group_name_H-M   'P 1'
#
loop_
_entity.id
_entity.type
_entity.pdbx_description
1 polymer ?
#
loop_
_entity_poly.entity_id
_entity_poly.type
_entity_poly.pdbx_seq_one_letter_code
_entity_poly.pdbx_strand_id
1 'polypeptide(L)'
;MNAGIRKLPLTLILLLLAAAGGLTIYNLTQQLPPAQWAWALSAPDIDDVRQMLFHYSLLPRLTVSLLAGAGLGLVGVLFQQVLRNPLAEPSTLGVAAGAQLGLTIATLWVLPGGEFTRQLAAMVGAIAVGGLVFGVAWGKRMSPVTLILAGLVLGLYCGAVNSLLALFNYDQLQGMFLWGTGALNQQDWSAVQFILPRLLVAGALAALLLRPLTLLGLDDGVARNLGLGLSMARFCALGLAIIFSAMLVSAVGVIGFIGLFAPLMAKMLGARRLAHRMMLAPLLGALLLWLTDQVMIGVAQVWREIPTGAATALFGAPLLLWLLPRLRSAATPPPMNLGDKVPAERGNLPGWAALAGVVLLIGLTLALMLGKNAGGWHWSLGEELDALLPWRWPRVLSALAAGMMLAVAGTLIQKLTGNPMASPEVLGISSGAAFGVVMMLFMVPGDAFVWLLPAGSLGAAVTLLIIMIAAGRGGFSTERMLLAGIALSTAFTTVIFLLLASGDPRMGGLLTWLSGSTYSVEPAQALRTALIAAGLMILAPLCRRWLTILPLGGATARSVGIALTPARLTILLLAATLTAMATLTVGPLSFVGLMAPHMARMLGFRRALPQMVIAALLGGLLMVFADWCGRMLLFPYQIPAGLLATFIGAPYFVYLLRKQTS
;
A
#
# COMPACT_ATOMS: atom_id res chain seq x y z
N MET A 1 -20.01 19.24 -30.82
CA MET A 1 -18.93 18.53 -30.10
C MET A 1 -19.43 17.46 -29.10
N ASN A 2 -20.72 17.09 -29.08
CA ASN A 2 -21.31 16.26 -28.01
C ASN A 2 -21.72 14.83 -28.39
N ALA A 3 -21.69 14.46 -29.66
CA ALA A 3 -22.09 13.10 -30.09
C ALA A 3 -20.96 12.06 -29.97
N GLY A 4 -19.71 12.46 -30.17
CA GLY A 4 -18.55 11.56 -30.08
C GLY A 4 -18.21 11.10 -28.65
N ILE A 5 -18.44 11.97 -27.66
CA ILE A 5 -18.14 11.66 -26.25
C ILE A 5 -19.16 10.68 -25.64
N ARG A 6 -20.38 10.62 -26.15
CA ARG A 6 -21.41 9.67 -25.71
C ARG A 6 -21.20 8.24 -26.25
N LYS A 7 -20.47 8.07 -27.35
CA LYS A 7 -20.23 6.76 -27.97
C LYS A 7 -19.00 6.03 -27.41
N LEU A 8 -18.02 6.77 -26.87
CA LEU A 8 -16.76 6.20 -26.38
C LEU A 8 -16.93 5.16 -25.24
N PRO A 9 -17.76 5.38 -24.19
CA PRO A 9 -17.96 4.37 -23.17
C PRO A 9 -18.62 3.10 -23.69
N LEU A 10 -19.58 3.23 -24.58
CA LEU A 10 -20.27 2.08 -25.16
C LEU A 10 -19.33 1.25 -26.06
N THR A 11 -18.54 1.90 -26.89
CA THR A 11 -17.57 1.20 -27.77
C THR A 11 -16.52 0.46 -26.96
N LEU A 12 -15.99 1.04 -25.88
CA LEU A 12 -15.03 0.38 -25.01
C LEU A 12 -15.64 -0.84 -24.32
N ILE A 13 -16.84 -0.70 -23.77
CA ILE A 13 -17.56 -1.82 -23.12
C ILE A 13 -17.79 -2.96 -24.11
N LEU A 14 -18.24 -2.64 -25.32
CA LEU A 14 -18.46 -3.65 -26.37
C LEU A 14 -17.15 -4.33 -26.80
N LEU A 15 -16.06 -3.59 -26.91
CA LEU A 15 -14.74 -4.15 -27.22
C LEU A 15 -14.23 -5.07 -26.10
N LEU A 16 -14.35 -4.66 -24.83
CA LEU A 16 -13.99 -5.51 -23.70
C LEU A 16 -14.84 -6.76 -23.63
N LEU A 17 -16.15 -6.63 -23.85
CA LEU A 17 -17.08 -7.75 -23.88
C LEU A 17 -16.75 -8.72 -25.03
N ALA A 18 -16.48 -8.20 -26.22
CA ALA A 18 -16.13 -9.01 -27.39
C ALA A 18 -14.79 -9.73 -27.18
N ALA A 19 -13.80 -9.04 -26.62
CA ALA A 19 -12.49 -9.62 -26.34
C ALA A 19 -12.57 -10.71 -25.27
N ALA A 20 -13.22 -10.42 -24.14
CA ALA A 20 -13.40 -11.38 -23.05
C ALA A 20 -14.27 -12.57 -23.49
N GLY A 21 -15.38 -12.33 -24.18
CA GLY A 21 -16.26 -13.37 -24.71
C GLY A 21 -15.57 -14.25 -25.74
N GLY A 22 -14.83 -13.64 -26.69
CA GLY A 22 -14.06 -14.38 -27.68
C GLY A 22 -12.99 -15.27 -27.07
N LEU A 23 -12.22 -14.76 -26.10
CA LEU A 23 -11.23 -15.54 -25.38
C LEU A 23 -11.90 -16.65 -24.54
N THR A 24 -13.04 -16.38 -23.95
CA THR A 24 -13.79 -17.40 -23.19
C THR A 24 -14.22 -18.54 -24.10
N ILE A 25 -14.81 -18.24 -25.25
CA ILE A 25 -15.20 -19.25 -26.24
C ILE A 25 -13.98 -20.05 -26.68
N TYR A 26 -12.88 -19.37 -26.99
CA TYR A 26 -11.64 -20.04 -27.38
C TYR A 26 -11.12 -20.98 -26.29
N ASN A 27 -10.99 -20.51 -25.04
CA ASN A 27 -10.49 -21.32 -23.92
C ASN A 27 -11.41 -22.52 -23.62
N LEU A 28 -12.72 -22.31 -23.65
CA LEU A 28 -13.70 -23.39 -23.42
C LEU A 28 -13.67 -24.43 -24.55
N THR A 29 -13.50 -24.02 -25.80
CA THR A 29 -13.39 -24.96 -26.94
C THR A 29 -12.13 -25.79 -26.89
N GLN A 30 -11.04 -25.29 -26.32
CA GLN A 30 -9.82 -26.06 -26.10
C GLN A 30 -10.00 -27.18 -25.06
N GLN A 31 -10.89 -26.99 -24.08
CA GLN A 31 -11.14 -27.94 -23.01
C GLN A 31 -12.25 -28.94 -23.32
N LEU A 32 -13.34 -28.49 -23.94
CA LEU A 32 -14.51 -29.28 -24.24
C LEU A 32 -15.13 -28.89 -25.59
N PRO A 33 -15.41 -29.85 -26.51
CA PRO A 33 -16.08 -29.55 -27.77
C PRO A 33 -17.45 -28.89 -27.55
N PRO A 34 -17.82 -27.88 -28.35
CA PRO A 34 -19.07 -27.13 -28.20
C PRO A 34 -20.34 -28.00 -28.18
N ALA A 35 -20.32 -29.11 -28.87
CA ALA A 35 -21.45 -30.07 -28.91
C ALA A 35 -21.79 -30.67 -27.53
N GLN A 36 -20.82 -30.69 -26.60
CA GLN A 36 -21.00 -31.24 -25.26
C GLN A 36 -21.32 -30.19 -24.21
N TRP A 37 -21.29 -28.89 -24.53
CA TRP A 37 -21.48 -27.82 -23.55
C TRP A 37 -22.86 -27.87 -22.87
N ALA A 38 -23.92 -28.13 -23.62
CA ALA A 38 -25.28 -28.19 -23.07
C ALA A 38 -25.43 -29.31 -22.03
N TRP A 39 -24.84 -30.46 -22.30
CA TRP A 39 -24.82 -31.60 -21.36
C TRP A 39 -23.93 -31.31 -20.16
N ALA A 40 -22.72 -30.84 -20.37
CA ALA A 40 -21.80 -30.49 -19.29
C ALA A 40 -22.31 -29.37 -18.37
N LEU A 41 -23.18 -28.47 -18.87
CA LEU A 41 -23.85 -27.45 -18.06
C LEU A 41 -24.91 -28.02 -17.13
N SER A 42 -25.71 -28.99 -17.59
CA SER A 42 -26.88 -29.48 -16.85
C SER A 42 -26.61 -30.76 -16.07
N ALA A 43 -25.89 -31.69 -16.67
CA ALA A 43 -25.59 -33.01 -16.11
C ALA A 43 -24.23 -33.52 -16.62
N PRO A 44 -23.10 -33.04 -16.05
CA PRO A 44 -21.78 -33.48 -16.49
C PRO A 44 -21.59 -34.96 -16.24
N ASP A 45 -20.98 -35.65 -17.18
CA ASP A 45 -20.62 -37.06 -17.03
C ASP A 45 -19.49 -37.21 -16.01
N ILE A 46 -19.74 -38.01 -14.98
CA ILE A 46 -18.77 -38.24 -13.87
C ILE A 46 -17.50 -38.94 -14.37
N ASP A 47 -17.63 -39.75 -15.42
CA ASP A 47 -16.50 -40.48 -15.98
C ASP A 47 -15.68 -39.66 -17.00
N ASP A 48 -16.21 -38.52 -17.44
CA ASP A 48 -15.48 -37.58 -18.31
C ASP A 48 -14.89 -36.42 -17.51
N VAL A 49 -13.59 -36.50 -17.23
CA VAL A 49 -12.81 -35.47 -16.50
C VAL A 49 -12.94 -34.07 -17.16
N ARG A 50 -13.08 -34.00 -18.48
CA ARG A 50 -13.21 -32.71 -19.20
C ARG A 50 -14.54 -32.04 -18.91
N GLN A 51 -15.64 -32.81 -18.87
CA GLN A 51 -16.95 -32.27 -18.51
C GLN A 51 -17.00 -31.85 -17.04
N MET A 52 -16.36 -32.63 -16.15
CA MET A 52 -16.25 -32.28 -14.73
C MET A 52 -15.45 -31.00 -14.52
N LEU A 53 -14.31 -30.85 -15.19
CA LEU A 53 -13.52 -29.60 -15.13
C LEU A 53 -14.30 -28.42 -15.71
N PHE A 54 -15.02 -28.60 -16.81
CA PHE A 54 -15.85 -27.56 -17.39
C PHE A 54 -16.90 -27.06 -16.40
N HIS A 55 -17.65 -27.95 -15.79
CA HIS A 55 -18.76 -27.63 -14.89
C HIS A 55 -18.31 -27.12 -13.51
N TYR A 56 -17.33 -27.76 -12.88
CA TYR A 56 -16.94 -27.47 -11.50
C TYR A 56 -15.71 -26.56 -11.35
N SER A 57 -14.97 -26.31 -12.42
CA SER A 57 -13.80 -25.42 -12.38
C SER A 57 -13.94 -24.22 -13.28
N LEU A 58 -14.11 -24.42 -14.59
CA LEU A 58 -14.07 -23.33 -15.57
C LEU A 58 -15.30 -22.38 -15.48
N LEU A 59 -16.49 -22.94 -15.37
CA LEU A 59 -17.73 -22.12 -15.26
C LEU A 59 -17.81 -21.36 -13.92
N PRO A 60 -17.56 -21.97 -12.76
CA PRO A 60 -17.48 -21.23 -11.50
C PRO A 60 -16.41 -20.15 -11.54
N ARG A 61 -15.22 -20.43 -12.06
CA ARG A 61 -14.13 -19.45 -12.20
C ARG A 61 -14.55 -18.24 -13.05
N LEU A 62 -15.20 -18.48 -14.21
CA LEU A 62 -15.76 -17.44 -15.05
C LEU A 62 -16.76 -16.57 -14.27
N THR A 63 -17.70 -17.21 -13.57
CA THR A 63 -18.75 -16.52 -12.82
C THR A 63 -18.16 -15.72 -11.66
N VAL A 64 -17.20 -16.30 -10.92
CA VAL A 64 -16.49 -15.61 -9.83
C VAL A 64 -15.71 -14.41 -10.34
N SER A 65 -15.06 -14.50 -11.51
CA SER A 65 -14.34 -13.36 -12.09
C SER A 65 -15.26 -12.16 -12.37
N LEU A 66 -16.46 -12.41 -12.87
CA LEU A 66 -17.47 -11.38 -13.10
C LEU A 66 -18.00 -10.79 -11.78
N LEU A 67 -18.35 -11.65 -10.83
CA LEU A 67 -18.93 -11.23 -9.55
C LEU A 67 -17.90 -10.49 -8.68
N ALA A 68 -16.69 -11.01 -8.57
CA ALA A 68 -15.62 -10.38 -7.79
C ALA A 68 -15.19 -9.05 -8.42
N GLY A 69 -15.06 -9.00 -9.75
CA GLY A 69 -14.76 -7.76 -10.46
C GLY A 69 -15.83 -6.68 -10.26
N ALA A 70 -17.10 -7.05 -10.35
CA ALA A 70 -18.23 -6.16 -10.07
C ALA A 70 -18.21 -5.68 -8.61
N GLY A 71 -17.98 -6.59 -7.67
CA GLY A 71 -17.89 -6.28 -6.25
C GLY A 71 -16.76 -5.32 -5.93
N LEU A 72 -15.56 -5.55 -6.47
CA LEU A 72 -14.40 -4.66 -6.29
C LEU A 72 -14.66 -3.28 -6.90
N GLY A 73 -15.29 -3.20 -8.06
CA GLY A 73 -15.69 -1.94 -8.67
C GLY A 73 -16.68 -1.16 -7.81
N LEU A 74 -17.68 -1.83 -7.22
CA LEU A 74 -18.64 -1.21 -6.30
C LEU A 74 -17.96 -0.70 -5.02
N VAL A 75 -17.16 -1.55 -4.38
CA VAL A 75 -16.41 -1.21 -3.16
C VAL A 75 -15.47 -0.04 -3.40
N GLY A 76 -14.78 -0.03 -4.54
CA GLY A 76 -13.90 1.07 -4.95
C GLY A 76 -14.63 2.40 -5.04
N VAL A 77 -15.84 2.43 -5.63
CA VAL A 77 -16.67 3.65 -5.67
C VAL A 77 -17.03 4.12 -4.28
N LEU A 78 -17.43 3.21 -3.38
CA LEU A 78 -17.81 3.54 -2.01
C LEU A 78 -16.63 4.14 -1.24
N PHE A 79 -15.46 3.50 -1.28
CA PHE A 79 -14.26 4.01 -0.61
C PHE A 79 -13.84 5.38 -1.16
N GLN A 80 -13.74 5.52 -2.48
CA GLN A 80 -13.32 6.78 -3.10
C GLN A 80 -14.30 7.92 -2.82
N GLN A 81 -15.60 7.63 -2.80
CA GLN A 81 -16.64 8.64 -2.52
C GLN A 81 -16.61 9.11 -1.06
N VAL A 82 -16.55 8.19 -0.10
CA VAL A 82 -16.61 8.50 1.33
C VAL A 82 -15.31 9.12 1.82
N LEU A 83 -14.18 8.58 1.38
CA LEU A 83 -12.85 9.05 1.77
C LEU A 83 -12.39 10.26 0.94
N ARG A 84 -13.16 10.65 -0.07
CA ARG A 84 -12.82 11.76 -1.01
C ARG A 84 -11.40 11.64 -1.56
N ASN A 85 -10.95 10.43 -1.74
CA ASN A 85 -9.62 10.12 -2.24
C ASN A 85 -9.73 9.18 -3.44
N PRO A 86 -9.29 9.58 -4.64
CA PRO A 86 -9.35 8.72 -5.83
C PRO A 86 -8.44 7.50 -5.74
N LEU A 87 -7.53 7.47 -4.76
CA LEU A 87 -6.61 6.36 -4.50
C LEU A 87 -7.14 5.39 -3.45
N ALA A 88 -8.33 5.64 -2.91
CA ALA A 88 -8.90 4.78 -1.88
C ALA A 88 -9.37 3.45 -2.46
N GLU A 89 -8.94 2.37 -1.82
CA GLU A 89 -9.32 0.99 -2.11
C GLU A 89 -9.38 0.18 -0.80
N PRO A 90 -9.79 -1.09 -0.80
CA PRO A 90 -9.87 -1.89 0.42
C PRO A 90 -8.58 -1.96 1.24
N SER A 91 -7.42 -1.94 0.59
CA SER A 91 -6.11 -1.91 1.25
C SER A 91 -5.88 -0.63 2.05
N THR A 92 -6.48 0.49 1.65
CA THR A 92 -6.32 1.80 2.29
C THR A 92 -6.81 1.83 3.74
N LEU A 93 -7.79 1.01 4.09
CA LEU A 93 -8.30 0.87 5.47
C LEU A 93 -7.76 -0.37 6.19
N GLY A 94 -6.73 -1.00 5.67
CA GLY A 94 -6.09 -2.16 6.28
C GLY A 94 -6.90 -3.45 6.21
N VAL A 95 -8.01 -3.48 5.48
CA VAL A 95 -8.91 -4.65 5.37
C VAL A 95 -8.18 -5.87 4.83
N ALA A 96 -7.41 -5.68 3.76
CA ALA A 96 -6.63 -6.76 3.15
C ALA A 96 -5.54 -7.31 4.09
N ALA A 97 -4.82 -6.42 4.79
CA ALA A 97 -3.80 -6.82 5.76
C ALA A 97 -4.41 -7.56 6.97
N GLY A 98 -5.59 -7.12 7.43
CA GLY A 98 -6.35 -7.80 8.48
C GLY A 98 -6.82 -9.19 8.04
N ALA A 99 -7.32 -9.33 6.82
CA ALA A 99 -7.71 -10.62 6.25
C ALA A 99 -6.51 -11.58 6.16
N GLN A 100 -5.39 -11.09 5.66
CA GLN A 100 -4.16 -11.88 5.54
C GLN A 100 -3.66 -12.35 6.91
N LEU A 101 -3.68 -11.47 7.92
CA LEU A 101 -3.29 -11.84 9.28
C LEU A 101 -4.22 -12.90 9.87
N GLY A 102 -5.53 -12.76 9.71
CA GLY A 102 -6.50 -13.76 10.14
C GLY A 102 -6.25 -15.12 9.51
N LEU A 103 -5.98 -15.16 8.21
CA LEU A 103 -5.67 -16.39 7.50
C LEU A 103 -4.33 -17.00 7.94
N THR A 104 -3.30 -16.17 8.16
CA THR A 104 -2.00 -16.62 8.69
C THR A 104 -2.16 -17.30 10.05
N ILE A 105 -2.92 -16.68 10.95
CA ILE A 105 -3.23 -17.25 12.26
C ILE A 105 -3.92 -18.60 12.12
N ALA A 106 -4.96 -18.68 11.29
CA ALA A 106 -5.69 -19.94 11.05
C ALA A 106 -4.80 -21.04 10.45
N THR A 107 -3.84 -20.67 9.62
CA THR A 107 -2.91 -21.63 8.99
C THR A 107 -1.88 -22.16 10.00
N LEU A 108 -1.29 -21.28 10.80
CA LEU A 108 -0.24 -21.67 11.77
C LEU A 108 -0.78 -22.48 12.95
N TRP A 109 -1.95 -22.16 13.45
CA TRP A 109 -2.57 -22.88 14.57
C TRP A 109 -3.47 -24.03 14.13
N VAL A 110 -3.49 -24.35 12.82
CA VAL A 110 -4.24 -25.49 12.24
C VAL A 110 -5.65 -25.59 12.83
N LEU A 111 -6.41 -24.50 12.69
CA LEU A 111 -7.77 -24.44 13.21
C LEU A 111 -8.65 -25.52 12.54
N PRO A 112 -9.47 -26.25 13.31
CA PRO A 112 -10.36 -27.27 12.76
C PRO A 112 -11.42 -26.65 11.84
N GLY A 113 -11.86 -27.37 10.79
CA GLY A 113 -12.93 -26.93 9.89
C GLY A 113 -12.48 -26.62 8.45
N GLY A 114 -11.20 -26.85 8.12
CA GLY A 114 -10.68 -26.76 6.75
C GLY A 114 -10.81 -25.38 6.12
N GLU A 115 -11.23 -25.35 4.85
CA GLU A 115 -11.31 -24.12 4.05
C GLU A 115 -12.32 -23.12 4.60
N PHE A 116 -13.46 -23.58 5.13
CA PHE A 116 -14.46 -22.71 5.76
C PHE A 116 -13.89 -21.90 6.93
N THR A 117 -13.11 -22.54 7.80
CA THR A 117 -12.49 -21.86 8.95
C THR A 117 -11.45 -20.84 8.50
N ARG A 118 -10.69 -21.15 7.44
CA ARG A 118 -9.74 -20.20 6.85
C ARG A 118 -10.43 -18.96 6.30
N GLN A 119 -11.50 -19.12 5.53
CA GLN A 119 -12.29 -18.00 5.01
C GLN A 119 -12.90 -17.17 6.15
N LEU A 120 -13.43 -17.82 7.17
CA LEU A 120 -13.99 -17.16 8.34
C LEU A 120 -12.92 -16.37 9.10
N ALA A 121 -11.73 -16.94 9.29
CA ALA A 121 -10.62 -16.25 9.95
C ALA A 121 -10.13 -15.02 9.16
N ALA A 122 -10.05 -15.12 7.84
CA ALA A 122 -9.72 -13.97 6.98
C ALA A 122 -10.78 -12.87 7.10
N MET A 123 -12.06 -13.23 7.06
CA MET A 123 -13.17 -12.28 7.20
C MET A 123 -13.17 -11.61 8.57
N VAL A 124 -12.98 -12.38 9.65
CA VAL A 124 -12.90 -11.85 11.02
C VAL A 124 -11.72 -10.90 11.17
N GLY A 125 -10.54 -11.23 10.63
CA GLY A 125 -9.37 -10.37 10.66
C GLY A 125 -9.61 -9.04 9.94
N ALA A 126 -10.24 -9.07 8.78
CA ALA A 126 -10.59 -7.88 8.01
C ALA A 126 -11.60 -6.98 8.74
N ILE A 127 -12.66 -7.57 9.31
CA ILE A 127 -13.69 -6.84 10.05
C ILE A 127 -13.13 -6.28 11.36
N ALA A 128 -12.25 -7.02 12.04
CA ALA A 128 -11.62 -6.56 13.27
C ALA A 128 -10.78 -5.30 13.02
N VAL A 129 -9.97 -5.28 11.96
CA VAL A 129 -9.19 -4.09 11.59
C VAL A 129 -10.11 -2.93 11.22
N GLY A 130 -11.15 -3.15 10.42
CA GLY A 130 -12.15 -2.13 10.10
C GLY A 130 -12.84 -1.57 11.33
N GLY A 131 -13.20 -2.42 12.29
CA GLY A 131 -13.78 -2.01 13.59
C GLY A 131 -12.83 -1.16 14.43
N LEU A 132 -11.54 -1.51 14.45
CA LEU A 132 -10.50 -0.70 15.12
C LEU A 132 -10.34 0.67 14.47
N VAL A 133 -10.35 0.74 13.13
CA VAL A 133 -10.32 2.01 12.38
C VAL A 133 -11.49 2.90 12.79
N PHE A 134 -12.70 2.34 12.84
CA PHE A 134 -13.87 3.08 13.31
C PHE A 134 -13.74 3.53 14.77
N GLY A 135 -13.23 2.67 15.65
CA GLY A 135 -13.01 3.01 17.05
C GLY A 135 -12.06 4.19 17.24
N VAL A 136 -11.00 4.25 16.44
CA VAL A 136 -10.04 5.38 16.45
C VAL A 136 -10.66 6.67 15.90
N ALA A 137 -11.48 6.56 14.86
CA ALA A 137 -12.06 7.73 14.17
C ALA A 137 -13.37 8.23 14.78
N TRP A 138 -13.99 7.48 15.71
CA TRP A 138 -15.35 7.72 16.20
C TRP A 138 -15.55 9.12 16.78
N GLY A 139 -14.64 9.59 17.63
CA GLY A 139 -14.71 10.91 18.26
C GLY A 139 -14.46 12.10 17.32
N LYS A 140 -14.07 11.86 16.06
CA LYS A 140 -13.66 12.87 15.06
C LYS A 140 -14.67 13.05 13.94
N ARG A 141 -15.95 12.77 14.18
CA ARG A 141 -16.99 12.79 13.14
C ARG A 141 -16.62 11.89 11.94
N MET A 142 -15.82 10.86 12.19
CA MET A 142 -15.36 9.93 11.14
C MET A 142 -14.68 10.68 9.97
N SER A 143 -13.80 11.64 10.29
CA SER A 143 -13.16 12.45 9.23
C SER A 143 -12.39 11.54 8.26
N PRO A 144 -12.46 11.78 6.94
CA PRO A 144 -11.78 10.96 5.93
C PRO A 144 -10.29 10.81 6.20
N VAL A 145 -9.61 11.87 6.60
CA VAL A 145 -8.17 11.86 6.90
C VAL A 145 -7.86 10.93 8.08
N THR A 146 -8.64 11.03 9.17
CA THR A 146 -8.44 10.17 10.35
C THR A 146 -8.69 8.70 10.02
N LEU A 147 -9.75 8.40 9.26
CA LEU A 147 -10.07 7.04 8.83
C LEU A 147 -8.93 6.43 8.01
N ILE A 148 -8.42 7.16 7.04
CA ILE A 148 -7.34 6.68 6.17
C ILE A 148 -6.03 6.53 6.97
N LEU A 149 -5.68 7.49 7.81
CA LEU A 149 -4.48 7.39 8.66
C LEU A 149 -4.57 6.20 9.62
N ALA A 150 -5.70 6.03 10.30
CA ALA A 150 -5.92 4.88 11.18
C ALA A 150 -5.84 3.55 10.40
N GLY A 151 -6.50 3.49 9.24
CA GLY A 151 -6.49 2.30 8.39
C GLY A 151 -5.11 1.95 7.87
N LEU A 152 -4.37 2.94 7.41
CA LEU A 152 -3.00 2.76 6.92
C LEU A 152 -2.07 2.25 8.03
N VAL A 153 -2.12 2.85 9.21
CA VAL A 153 -1.27 2.45 10.35
C VAL A 153 -1.63 1.06 10.85
N LEU A 154 -2.91 0.76 11.01
CA LEU A 154 -3.35 -0.58 11.42
C LEU A 154 -3.03 -1.63 10.34
N GLY A 155 -3.14 -1.27 9.08
CA GLY A 155 -2.73 -2.12 7.96
C GLY A 155 -1.23 -2.42 7.97
N LEU A 156 -0.40 -1.40 8.18
CA LEU A 156 1.06 -1.58 8.34
C LEU A 156 1.40 -2.42 9.56
N TYR A 157 0.68 -2.22 10.68
CA TYR A 157 0.87 -3.03 11.88
C TYR A 157 0.54 -4.51 11.64
N CYS A 158 -0.62 -4.79 11.06
CA CYS A 158 -1.01 -6.16 10.68
C CYS A 158 -0.02 -6.78 9.68
N GLY A 159 0.43 -6.00 8.70
CA GLY A 159 1.45 -6.40 7.74
C GLY A 159 2.78 -6.75 8.41
N ALA A 160 3.20 -5.96 9.40
CA ALA A 160 4.42 -6.22 10.17
C ALA A 160 4.31 -7.49 11.03
N VAL A 161 3.16 -7.72 11.68
CA VAL A 161 2.90 -8.97 12.42
C VAL A 161 2.93 -10.16 11.47
N ASN A 162 2.27 -10.02 10.32
CA ASN A 162 2.25 -11.08 9.30
C ASN A 162 3.65 -11.39 8.76
N SER A 163 4.46 -10.37 8.50
CA SER A 163 5.86 -10.53 8.06
C SER A 163 6.72 -11.21 9.14
N LEU A 164 6.52 -10.87 10.41
CA LEU A 164 7.22 -11.52 11.51
C LEU A 164 6.85 -13.00 11.60
N LEU A 165 5.57 -13.34 11.51
CA LEU A 165 5.11 -14.74 11.52
C LEU A 165 5.66 -15.51 10.31
N ALA A 166 5.67 -14.88 9.14
CA ALA A 166 6.22 -15.48 7.92
C ALA A 166 7.73 -15.69 8.00
N LEU A 167 8.46 -14.81 8.67
CA LEU A 167 9.90 -14.91 8.84
C LEU A 167 10.29 -16.18 9.63
N PHE A 168 9.52 -16.51 10.68
CA PHE A 168 9.75 -17.69 11.50
C PHE A 168 9.10 -18.98 10.97
N ASN A 169 8.16 -18.88 10.03
CA ASN A 169 7.37 -20.00 9.52
C ASN A 169 7.26 -19.96 7.99
N TYR A 170 8.33 -19.59 7.30
CA TYR A 170 8.32 -19.36 5.86
C TYR A 170 7.77 -20.54 5.06
N ASP A 171 8.22 -21.75 5.34
CA ASP A 171 7.82 -22.96 4.61
C ASP A 171 6.34 -23.28 4.73
N GLN A 172 5.74 -23.00 5.90
CA GLN A 172 4.31 -23.22 6.14
C GLN A 172 3.44 -22.13 5.50
N LEU A 173 3.98 -20.95 5.30
CA LEU A 173 3.26 -19.77 4.83
C LEU A 173 3.49 -19.42 3.35
N GLN A 174 4.22 -20.24 2.59
CA GLN A 174 4.42 -20.01 1.15
C GLN A 174 3.11 -19.79 0.39
N GLY A 175 2.08 -20.58 0.66
CA GLY A 175 0.76 -20.43 0.06
C GLY A 175 0.08 -19.08 0.36
N MET A 176 0.47 -18.42 1.44
CA MET A 176 -0.05 -17.09 1.80
C MET A 176 0.39 -16.02 0.83
N PHE A 177 1.59 -16.13 0.27
CA PHE A 177 2.05 -15.15 -0.74
C PHE A 177 1.23 -15.27 -2.02
N LEU A 178 0.89 -16.49 -2.44
CA LEU A 178 -0.02 -16.73 -3.58
C LEU A 178 -1.43 -16.20 -3.29
N TRP A 179 -1.97 -16.49 -2.12
CA TRP A 179 -3.27 -15.97 -1.72
C TRP A 179 -3.28 -14.43 -1.70
N GLY A 180 -2.19 -13.81 -1.23
CA GLY A 180 -2.00 -12.36 -1.23
C GLY A 180 -1.98 -11.73 -2.63
N THR A 181 -1.81 -12.52 -3.69
CA THR A 181 -1.87 -12.06 -5.08
C THR A 181 -3.22 -12.31 -5.77
N GLY A 182 -4.18 -12.89 -5.05
CA GLY A 182 -5.54 -13.15 -5.53
C GLY A 182 -5.63 -14.25 -6.59
N ALA A 183 -6.35 -15.34 -6.25
CA ALA A 183 -6.55 -16.47 -7.15
C ALA A 183 -8.05 -16.70 -7.40
N LEU A 184 -8.41 -16.89 -8.66
CA LEU A 184 -9.80 -17.15 -9.08
C LEU A 184 -10.07 -18.63 -9.34
N ASN A 185 -9.11 -19.52 -9.11
CA ASN A 185 -9.28 -20.94 -9.33
C ASN A 185 -10.40 -21.50 -8.45
N GLN A 186 -11.32 -22.23 -9.04
CA GLN A 186 -12.44 -22.84 -8.37
C GLN A 186 -12.47 -24.36 -8.56
N GLN A 187 -13.00 -25.06 -7.59
CA GLN A 187 -13.23 -26.52 -7.63
C GLN A 187 -14.71 -26.87 -7.53
N ASP A 188 -15.54 -25.89 -7.22
CA ASP A 188 -16.99 -26.00 -7.11
C ASP A 188 -17.69 -24.64 -7.24
N TRP A 189 -19.00 -24.64 -7.03
CA TRP A 189 -19.84 -23.43 -7.09
C TRP A 189 -19.95 -22.67 -5.76
N SER A 190 -19.26 -23.09 -4.71
CA SER A 190 -19.39 -22.52 -3.36
C SER A 190 -19.08 -21.01 -3.32
N ALA A 191 -18.02 -20.57 -3.98
CA ALA A 191 -17.67 -19.16 -4.04
C ALA A 191 -18.72 -18.32 -4.78
N VAL A 192 -19.32 -18.85 -5.85
CA VAL A 192 -20.42 -18.18 -6.57
C VAL A 192 -21.64 -18.03 -5.65
N GLN A 193 -22.04 -19.12 -4.97
CA GLN A 193 -23.16 -19.11 -4.02
C GLN A 193 -22.89 -18.18 -2.82
N PHE A 194 -21.62 -18.01 -2.45
CA PHE A 194 -21.22 -17.10 -1.40
C PHE A 194 -21.27 -15.64 -1.85
N ILE A 195 -20.69 -15.29 -3.01
CA ILE A 195 -20.51 -13.90 -3.47
C ILE A 195 -21.81 -13.33 -4.04
N LEU A 196 -22.54 -14.08 -4.87
CA LEU A 196 -23.69 -13.56 -5.64
C LEU A 196 -24.77 -12.92 -4.75
N PRO A 197 -25.33 -13.58 -3.72
CA PRO A 197 -26.36 -12.95 -2.90
C PRO A 197 -25.85 -11.74 -2.13
N ARG A 198 -24.59 -11.78 -1.71
CA ARG A 198 -23.94 -10.69 -0.98
C ARG A 198 -23.68 -9.47 -1.87
N LEU A 199 -23.30 -9.69 -3.13
CA LEU A 199 -23.16 -8.63 -4.13
C LEU A 199 -24.51 -7.94 -4.39
N LEU A 200 -25.58 -8.73 -4.53
CA LEU A 200 -26.93 -8.18 -4.74
C LEU A 200 -27.40 -7.35 -3.52
N VAL A 201 -27.18 -7.86 -2.32
CA VAL A 201 -27.51 -7.13 -1.08
C VAL A 201 -26.66 -5.87 -0.95
N ALA A 202 -25.34 -5.97 -1.18
CA ALA A 202 -24.45 -4.81 -1.13
C ALA A 202 -24.83 -3.76 -2.17
N GLY A 203 -25.17 -4.17 -3.40
CA GLY A 203 -25.65 -3.28 -4.45
C GLY A 203 -26.96 -2.57 -4.09
N ALA A 204 -27.91 -3.31 -3.52
CA ALA A 204 -29.19 -2.75 -3.05
C ALA A 204 -28.97 -1.74 -1.90
N LEU A 205 -28.16 -2.09 -0.90
CA LEU A 205 -27.83 -1.19 0.20
C LEU A 205 -27.07 0.05 -0.29
N ALA A 206 -26.13 -0.11 -1.22
CA ALA A 206 -25.42 1.01 -1.83
C ALA A 206 -26.37 1.93 -2.62
N ALA A 207 -27.38 1.36 -3.30
CA ALA A 207 -28.41 2.14 -3.99
C ALA A 207 -29.29 2.93 -3.00
N LEU A 208 -29.64 2.33 -1.86
CA LEU A 208 -30.37 3.04 -0.78
C LEU A 208 -29.53 4.19 -0.20
N LEU A 209 -28.21 4.01 -0.12
CA LEU A 209 -27.27 5.02 0.38
C LEU A 209 -26.87 6.06 -0.69
N LEU A 210 -27.42 6.00 -1.90
CA LEU A 210 -27.01 6.88 -3.02
C LEU A 210 -27.14 8.37 -2.65
N ARG A 211 -28.22 8.74 -1.98
CA ARG A 211 -28.47 10.12 -1.58
C ARG A 211 -27.48 10.63 -0.52
N PRO A 212 -27.30 9.94 0.62
CA PRO A 212 -26.25 10.27 1.58
C PRO A 212 -24.85 10.29 0.99
N LEU A 213 -24.50 9.31 0.15
CA LEU A 213 -23.21 9.22 -0.51
C LEU A 213 -22.95 10.40 -1.47
N THR A 214 -23.99 10.86 -2.17
CA THR A 214 -23.87 12.04 -3.05
C THR A 214 -23.57 13.29 -2.23
N LEU A 215 -24.25 13.46 -1.09
CA LEU A 215 -24.02 14.58 -0.17
C LEU A 215 -22.65 14.51 0.50
N LEU A 216 -22.13 13.32 0.83
CA LEU A 216 -20.78 13.12 1.36
C LEU A 216 -19.69 13.56 0.37
N GLY A 217 -19.98 13.65 -0.92
CA GLY A 217 -19.07 14.19 -1.93
C GLY A 217 -18.92 15.72 -1.87
N LEU A 218 -19.80 16.41 -1.17
CA LEU A 218 -19.74 17.86 -0.94
C LEU A 218 -18.85 18.18 0.28
N ASP A 219 -18.57 19.47 0.48
CA ASP A 219 -17.91 19.93 1.71
C ASP A 219 -18.74 19.55 2.95
N ASP A 220 -18.07 19.25 4.07
CA ASP A 220 -18.71 18.79 5.30
C ASP A 220 -19.70 19.82 5.87
N GLY A 221 -19.37 21.11 5.75
CA GLY A 221 -20.26 22.20 6.17
C GLY A 221 -21.54 22.23 5.34
N VAL A 222 -21.41 22.12 4.03
CA VAL A 222 -22.55 22.12 3.10
C VAL A 222 -23.42 20.88 3.33
N ALA A 223 -22.81 19.71 3.42
CA ALA A 223 -23.54 18.46 3.65
C ALA A 223 -24.33 18.47 4.96
N ARG A 224 -23.75 19.05 6.03
CA ARG A 224 -24.42 19.22 7.33
C ARG A 224 -25.58 20.21 7.24
N ASN A 225 -25.40 21.34 6.55
CA ASN A 225 -26.47 22.31 6.36
C ASN A 225 -27.64 21.73 5.57
N LEU A 226 -27.41 20.72 4.74
CA LEU A 226 -28.43 19.93 4.04
C LEU A 226 -29.04 18.82 4.90
N GLY A 227 -28.73 18.76 6.21
CA GLY A 227 -29.32 17.84 7.17
C GLY A 227 -28.65 16.48 7.24
N LEU A 228 -27.45 16.28 6.66
CA LEU A 228 -26.77 15.00 6.69
C LEU A 228 -26.01 14.79 8.02
N GLY A 229 -26.31 13.69 8.71
CA GLY A 229 -25.51 13.19 9.83
C GLY A 229 -24.21 12.54 9.32
N LEU A 230 -23.15 13.33 9.21
CA LEU A 230 -21.89 12.93 8.56
C LEU A 230 -21.29 11.62 9.14
N SER A 231 -21.25 11.50 10.46
CA SER A 231 -20.66 10.33 11.14
C SER A 231 -21.44 9.06 10.83
N MET A 232 -22.77 9.11 10.91
CA MET A 232 -23.62 7.95 10.64
C MET A 232 -23.58 7.56 9.16
N ALA A 233 -23.62 8.56 8.26
CA ALA A 233 -23.55 8.30 6.82
C ALA A 233 -22.22 7.66 6.42
N ARG A 234 -21.10 8.14 6.96
CA ARG A 234 -19.79 7.53 6.75
C ARG A 234 -19.69 6.14 7.37
N PHE A 235 -20.17 5.96 8.58
CA PHE A 235 -20.19 4.67 9.26
C PHE A 235 -20.96 3.61 8.46
N CYS A 236 -22.19 3.94 8.01
CA CYS A 236 -22.99 3.01 7.20
C CYS A 236 -22.32 2.69 5.86
N ALA A 237 -21.84 3.70 5.14
CA ALA A 237 -21.24 3.50 3.82
C ALA A 237 -19.89 2.75 3.88
N LEU A 238 -19.00 3.11 4.80
CA LEU A 238 -17.75 2.41 4.99
C LEU A 238 -17.93 1.05 5.64
N GLY A 239 -18.88 0.90 6.56
CA GLY A 239 -19.24 -0.39 7.14
C GLY A 239 -19.67 -1.38 6.07
N LEU A 240 -20.55 -0.95 5.16
CA LEU A 240 -20.94 -1.75 3.99
C LEU A 240 -19.72 -2.11 3.12
N ALA A 241 -18.90 -1.12 2.80
CA ALA A 241 -17.71 -1.32 1.96
C ALA A 241 -16.71 -2.27 2.61
N ILE A 242 -16.42 -2.14 3.92
CA ILE A 242 -15.49 -2.98 4.66
C ILE A 242 -16.01 -4.41 4.75
N ILE A 243 -17.27 -4.61 5.17
CA ILE A 243 -17.84 -5.94 5.34
C ILE A 243 -17.89 -6.68 4.00
N PHE A 244 -18.34 -6.00 2.94
CA PHE A 244 -18.42 -6.63 1.63
C PHE A 244 -17.04 -6.89 1.03
N SER A 245 -16.09 -5.98 1.20
CA SER A 245 -14.69 -6.17 0.82
C SER A 245 -14.03 -7.33 1.58
N ALA A 246 -14.32 -7.48 2.88
CA ALA A 246 -13.85 -8.61 3.68
C ALA A 246 -14.38 -9.95 3.14
N MET A 247 -15.65 -10.00 2.73
CA MET A 247 -16.26 -11.17 2.11
C MET A 247 -15.60 -11.50 0.76
N LEU A 248 -15.35 -10.50 -0.08
CA LEU A 248 -14.66 -10.71 -1.36
C LEU A 248 -13.22 -11.24 -1.14
N VAL A 249 -12.46 -10.58 -0.27
CA VAL A 249 -11.07 -10.97 0.01
C VAL A 249 -11.00 -12.39 0.61
N SER A 250 -11.95 -12.76 1.48
CA SER A 250 -11.99 -14.12 2.03
C SER A 250 -12.26 -15.19 0.96
N ALA A 251 -13.03 -14.86 -0.08
CA ALA A 251 -13.41 -15.80 -1.13
C ALA A 251 -12.38 -15.94 -2.26
N VAL A 252 -11.74 -14.83 -2.66
CA VAL A 252 -10.86 -14.81 -3.85
C VAL A 252 -9.43 -14.31 -3.56
N GLY A 253 -9.11 -14.05 -2.30
CA GLY A 253 -7.84 -13.44 -1.93
C GLY A 253 -7.78 -11.93 -2.21
N VAL A 254 -6.59 -11.36 -2.11
CA VAL A 254 -6.38 -9.94 -2.30
C VAL A 254 -6.20 -9.63 -3.80
N ILE A 255 -7.21 -9.08 -4.43
CA ILE A 255 -7.14 -8.59 -5.80
C ILE A 255 -7.02 -7.07 -5.74
N GLY A 256 -5.82 -6.56 -5.91
CA GLY A 256 -5.57 -5.13 -6.00
C GLY A 256 -5.88 -4.55 -7.37
N PHE A 257 -5.79 -3.24 -7.47
CA PHE A 257 -5.89 -2.48 -8.71
C PHE A 257 -7.30 -2.36 -9.30
N ILE A 258 -8.12 -3.40 -9.33
CA ILE A 258 -9.47 -3.34 -9.91
C ILE A 258 -10.36 -2.34 -9.15
N GLY A 259 -10.32 -2.40 -7.81
CA GLY A 259 -11.07 -1.47 -6.95
C GLY A 259 -10.64 0.00 -7.08
N LEU A 260 -9.38 0.23 -7.42
CA LEU A 260 -8.82 1.55 -7.71
C LEU A 260 -9.19 2.01 -9.11
N PHE A 261 -8.98 1.15 -10.10
CA PHE A 261 -8.97 1.52 -11.51
C PHE A 261 -10.36 1.59 -12.14
N ALA A 262 -11.27 0.68 -11.79
CA ALA A 262 -12.61 0.65 -12.37
C ALA A 262 -13.43 1.93 -12.09
N PRO A 263 -13.46 2.49 -10.86
CA PRO A 263 -14.10 3.78 -10.60
C PRO A 263 -13.42 4.95 -11.32
N LEU A 264 -12.09 4.93 -11.40
CA LEU A 264 -11.31 5.95 -12.12
C LEU A 264 -11.64 5.94 -13.61
N MET A 265 -11.66 4.77 -14.23
CA MET A 265 -12.06 4.57 -15.62
C MET A 265 -13.51 5.04 -15.88
N ALA A 266 -14.44 4.69 -14.99
CA ALA A 266 -15.83 5.14 -15.08
C ALA A 266 -15.92 6.67 -15.11
N LYS A 267 -15.14 7.35 -14.25
CA LYS A 267 -15.05 8.81 -14.23
C LYS A 267 -14.47 9.38 -15.53
N MET A 268 -13.42 8.76 -16.06
CA MET A 268 -12.80 9.15 -17.33
C MET A 268 -13.73 8.98 -18.53
N LEU A 269 -14.56 7.95 -18.51
CA LEU A 269 -15.58 7.68 -19.54
C LEU A 269 -16.82 8.58 -19.42
N GLY A 270 -16.82 9.56 -18.49
CA GLY A 270 -17.84 10.58 -18.38
C GLY A 270 -18.91 10.31 -17.32
N ALA A 271 -18.77 9.30 -16.46
CA ALA A 271 -19.68 9.06 -15.33
C ALA A 271 -19.45 10.10 -14.21
N ARG A 272 -19.90 11.32 -14.43
CA ARG A 272 -19.73 12.43 -13.47
C ARG A 272 -20.65 12.30 -12.26
N ARG A 273 -21.90 11.82 -12.45
CA ARG A 273 -22.86 11.58 -11.36
C ARG A 273 -22.50 10.28 -10.63
N LEU A 274 -22.65 10.29 -9.30
CA LEU A 274 -22.37 9.11 -8.47
C LEU A 274 -23.17 7.88 -8.91
N ALA A 275 -24.47 8.05 -9.21
CA ALA A 275 -25.32 6.96 -9.70
C ALA A 275 -24.72 6.28 -10.95
N HIS A 276 -24.24 7.06 -11.92
CA HIS A 276 -23.62 6.49 -13.12
C HIS A 276 -22.30 5.76 -12.81
N ARG A 277 -21.50 6.28 -11.86
CA ARG A 277 -20.27 5.60 -11.41
C ARG A 277 -20.58 4.29 -10.70
N MET A 278 -21.62 4.26 -9.86
CA MET A 278 -22.06 3.05 -9.13
C MET A 278 -22.60 1.96 -10.05
N MET A 279 -23.00 2.29 -11.28
CA MET A 279 -23.39 1.31 -12.30
C MET A 279 -22.21 0.93 -13.20
N LEU A 280 -21.45 1.93 -13.66
CA LEU A 280 -20.40 1.73 -14.67
C LEU A 280 -19.13 1.10 -14.05
N ALA A 281 -18.75 1.45 -12.83
CA ALA A 281 -17.53 0.90 -12.22
C ALA A 281 -17.65 -0.60 -11.90
N PRO A 282 -18.76 -1.14 -11.35
CA PRO A 282 -18.94 -2.58 -11.25
C PRO A 282 -18.90 -3.31 -12.61
N LEU A 283 -19.53 -2.74 -13.62
CA LEU A 283 -19.51 -3.32 -14.98
C LEU A 283 -18.08 -3.36 -15.54
N LEU A 284 -17.34 -2.27 -15.43
CA LEU A 284 -15.93 -2.21 -15.87
C LEU A 284 -15.05 -3.15 -15.06
N GLY A 285 -15.24 -3.21 -13.74
CA GLY A 285 -14.52 -4.14 -12.87
C GLY A 285 -14.76 -5.59 -13.24
N ALA A 286 -16.00 -5.96 -13.51
CA ALA A 286 -16.38 -7.29 -13.99
C ALA A 286 -15.69 -7.62 -15.32
N LEU A 287 -15.77 -6.73 -16.30
CA LEU A 287 -15.18 -6.94 -17.63
C LEU A 287 -13.65 -7.01 -17.58
N LEU A 288 -13.01 -6.16 -16.80
CA LEU A 288 -11.55 -6.13 -16.68
C LEU A 288 -11.02 -7.39 -15.99
N LEU A 289 -11.64 -7.79 -14.88
CA LEU A 289 -11.21 -8.99 -14.17
C LEU A 289 -11.49 -10.26 -14.98
N TRP A 290 -12.64 -10.35 -15.63
CA TRP A 290 -12.97 -11.43 -16.53
C TRP A 290 -12.00 -11.53 -17.70
N LEU A 291 -11.73 -10.41 -18.41
CA LEU A 291 -10.76 -10.39 -19.50
C LEU A 291 -9.37 -10.83 -19.03
N THR A 292 -8.90 -10.31 -17.90
CA THR A 292 -7.59 -10.66 -17.35
C THR A 292 -7.53 -12.14 -17.02
N ASP A 293 -8.57 -12.70 -16.40
CA ASP A 293 -8.62 -14.11 -16.06
C ASP A 293 -8.59 -15.01 -17.30
N GLN A 294 -9.32 -14.65 -18.36
CA GLN A 294 -9.31 -15.41 -19.61
C GLN A 294 -7.95 -15.36 -20.34
N VAL A 295 -7.27 -14.22 -20.26
CA VAL A 295 -5.89 -14.11 -20.77
C VAL A 295 -4.95 -15.01 -19.95
N MET A 296 -5.10 -15.05 -18.63
CA MET A 296 -4.26 -15.88 -17.77
C MET A 296 -4.51 -17.38 -17.99
N ILE A 297 -5.75 -17.80 -18.21
CA ILE A 297 -6.05 -19.19 -18.60
C ILE A 297 -5.33 -19.55 -19.92
N GLY A 298 -5.32 -18.67 -20.89
CA GLY A 298 -4.58 -18.86 -22.13
C GLY A 298 -3.07 -18.92 -21.93
N VAL A 299 -2.53 -18.06 -21.09
CA VAL A 299 -1.09 -18.06 -20.74
C VAL A 299 -0.69 -19.34 -20.02
N ALA A 300 -1.54 -19.85 -19.12
CA ALA A 300 -1.28 -21.09 -18.38
C ALA A 300 -1.15 -22.32 -19.28
N GLN A 301 -1.74 -22.31 -20.48
CA GLN A 301 -1.60 -23.40 -21.45
C GLN A 301 -0.19 -23.48 -22.08
N VAL A 302 0.52 -22.32 -22.13
CA VAL A 302 1.84 -22.22 -22.80
C VAL A 302 2.96 -22.11 -21.78
N TRP A 303 2.68 -21.61 -20.59
CA TRP A 303 3.64 -21.32 -19.55
C TRP A 303 3.10 -21.74 -18.17
N ARG A 304 3.56 -21.12 -17.10
CA ARG A 304 3.08 -21.38 -15.73
C ARG A 304 1.79 -20.63 -15.44
N GLU A 305 0.98 -21.17 -14.54
CA GLU A 305 -0.18 -20.48 -14.05
C GLU A 305 0.23 -19.29 -13.18
N ILE A 306 -0.25 -18.10 -13.57
CA ILE A 306 -0.06 -16.84 -12.82
C ILE A 306 -1.41 -16.48 -12.18
N PRO A 307 -1.46 -16.17 -10.87
CA PRO A 307 -2.69 -15.73 -10.23
C PRO A 307 -3.28 -14.50 -10.92
N THR A 308 -4.58 -14.47 -11.09
CA THR A 308 -5.27 -13.41 -11.85
C THR A 308 -5.12 -12.05 -11.20
N GLY A 309 -5.12 -11.98 -9.85
CA GLY A 309 -4.88 -10.73 -9.15
C GLY A 309 -3.46 -10.16 -9.36
N ALA A 310 -2.47 -11.03 -9.53
CA ALA A 310 -1.14 -10.61 -9.93
C ALA A 310 -1.15 -10.01 -11.34
N ALA A 311 -1.84 -10.66 -12.27
CA ALA A 311 -1.97 -10.18 -13.63
C ALA A 311 -2.70 -8.83 -13.72
N THR A 312 -3.75 -8.60 -12.92
CA THR A 312 -4.44 -7.30 -12.87
C THR A 312 -3.51 -6.17 -12.48
N ALA A 313 -2.62 -6.40 -11.53
CA ALA A 313 -1.62 -5.41 -11.12
C ALA A 313 -0.56 -5.18 -12.21
N LEU A 314 -0.05 -6.26 -12.81
CA LEU A 314 1.01 -6.19 -13.83
C LEU A 314 0.53 -5.50 -15.12
N PHE A 315 -0.68 -5.77 -15.57
CA PHE A 315 -1.24 -5.15 -16.77
C PHE A 315 -1.89 -3.79 -16.46
N GLY A 316 -2.48 -3.67 -15.30
CA GLY A 316 -3.16 -2.46 -14.88
C GLY A 316 -2.21 -1.29 -14.66
N ALA A 317 -1.02 -1.52 -14.12
CA ALA A 317 -0.04 -0.48 -13.87
C ALA A 317 0.42 0.23 -15.17
N PRO A 318 0.88 -0.46 -16.23
CA PRO A 318 1.21 0.18 -17.49
C PRO A 318 0.01 0.90 -18.13
N LEU A 319 -1.18 0.31 -18.04
CA LEU A 319 -2.40 0.91 -18.57
C LEU A 319 -2.73 2.22 -17.85
N LEU A 320 -2.62 2.26 -16.54
CA LEU A 320 -2.82 3.48 -15.77
C LEU A 320 -1.78 4.54 -16.13
N LEU A 321 -0.50 4.16 -16.23
CA LEU A 321 0.58 5.07 -16.65
C LEU A 321 0.33 5.67 -18.03
N TRP A 322 -0.17 4.87 -18.98
CA TRP A 322 -0.53 5.34 -20.30
C TRP A 322 -1.73 6.30 -20.31
N LEU A 323 -2.70 6.07 -19.43
CA LEU A 323 -3.88 6.93 -19.28
C LEU A 323 -3.60 8.22 -18.49
N LEU A 324 -2.57 8.22 -17.66
CA LEU A 324 -2.25 9.33 -16.74
C LEU A 324 -2.17 10.72 -17.41
N PRO A 325 -1.51 10.89 -18.58
CA PRO A 325 -1.46 12.18 -19.27
C PRO A 325 -2.83 12.70 -19.74
N ARG A 326 -3.81 11.80 -19.88
CA ARG A 326 -5.17 12.11 -20.32
C ARG A 326 -6.11 12.48 -19.18
N LEU A 327 -5.70 12.22 -17.93
CA LEU A 327 -6.42 12.68 -16.76
C LEU A 327 -6.32 14.20 -16.68
N ARG A 328 -7.46 14.88 -16.76
CA ARG A 328 -7.53 16.30 -16.41
C ARG A 328 -7.27 16.40 -14.90
N SER A 329 -6.19 17.07 -14.52
CA SER A 329 -5.93 17.40 -13.13
C SER A 329 -7.15 18.11 -12.59
N ALA A 330 -7.83 17.51 -11.61
CA ALA A 330 -8.85 18.24 -10.86
C ALA A 330 -8.15 19.42 -10.21
N ALA A 331 -8.68 20.61 -10.42
CA ALA A 331 -8.20 21.81 -9.76
C ALA A 331 -8.24 21.55 -8.24
N THR A 332 -7.12 21.77 -7.60
CA THR A 332 -6.90 21.82 -6.15
C THR A 332 -7.58 20.69 -5.35
N PRO A 333 -6.83 19.85 -4.65
CA PRO A 333 -7.44 19.04 -3.61
C PRO A 333 -8.23 19.99 -2.69
N PRO A 334 -9.46 19.61 -2.29
CA PRO A 334 -10.19 20.43 -1.32
C PRO A 334 -9.27 20.65 -0.12
N PRO A 335 -9.24 21.87 0.46
CA PRO A 335 -8.45 22.12 1.64
C PRO A 335 -8.84 21.02 2.63
N MET A 336 -7.89 20.19 3.04
CA MET A 336 -8.12 19.25 4.11
C MET A 336 -8.29 20.09 5.37
N ASN A 337 -9.52 20.48 5.66
CA ASN A 337 -9.89 20.97 6.97
C ASN A 337 -9.68 19.79 7.92
N LEU A 338 -8.48 19.67 8.45
CA LEU A 338 -8.22 18.97 9.68
C LEU A 338 -9.10 19.68 10.71
N GLY A 339 -10.35 19.19 10.85
CA GLY A 339 -11.30 19.79 11.77
C GLY A 339 -10.69 19.87 13.15
N ASP A 340 -10.80 21.06 13.70
CA ASP A 340 -10.75 21.44 15.08
C ASP A 340 -9.48 21.15 15.90
N LYS A 341 -8.94 22.24 16.39
CA LYS A 341 -7.82 22.33 17.36
C LYS A 341 -6.51 21.74 16.86
N VAL A 342 -6.03 22.30 15.77
CA VAL A 342 -4.63 22.09 15.41
C VAL A 342 -3.78 22.74 16.49
N PRO A 343 -2.84 22.04 17.15
CA PRO A 343 -1.99 22.63 18.17
C PRO A 343 -1.34 23.90 17.66
N ALA A 344 -1.28 24.94 18.49
CA ALA A 344 -0.60 26.17 18.13
C ALA A 344 0.84 25.85 17.70
N GLU A 345 1.33 26.61 16.72
CA GLU A 345 2.73 26.46 16.29
C GLU A 345 3.64 26.65 17.49
N ARG A 346 4.50 25.66 17.76
CA ARG A 346 5.50 25.78 18.82
C ARG A 346 6.64 26.68 18.39
N GLY A 347 6.91 27.68 19.21
CA GLY A 347 8.16 28.44 19.15
C GLY A 347 9.34 27.65 19.70
N ASN A 348 10.49 28.28 19.79
CA ASN A 348 11.72 27.70 20.41
C ASN A 348 12.15 26.37 19.78
N LEU A 349 12.25 26.31 18.46
CA LEU A 349 12.80 25.15 17.74
C LEU A 349 14.17 24.70 18.30
N PRO A 350 15.14 25.60 18.60
CA PRO A 350 16.44 25.20 19.11
C PRO A 350 16.33 24.39 20.43
N GLY A 351 15.48 24.81 21.35
CA GLY A 351 15.28 24.10 22.63
C GLY A 351 14.69 22.71 22.44
N TRP A 352 13.69 22.57 21.60
CA TRP A 352 13.08 21.26 21.31
C TRP A 352 14.01 20.35 20.52
N ALA A 353 14.77 20.90 19.56
CA ALA A 353 15.78 20.15 18.82
C ALA A 353 16.92 19.69 19.74
N ALA A 354 17.36 20.53 20.68
CA ALA A 354 18.34 20.16 21.68
C ALA A 354 17.84 19.04 22.58
N LEU A 355 16.59 19.12 23.08
CA LEU A 355 15.97 18.07 23.86
C LEU A 355 15.90 16.74 23.10
N ALA A 356 15.41 16.77 21.87
CA ALA A 356 15.35 15.59 21.01
C ALA A 356 16.75 15.05 20.70
N GLY A 357 17.73 15.92 20.50
CA GLY A 357 19.13 15.55 20.31
C GLY A 357 19.73 14.87 21.54
N VAL A 358 19.45 15.36 22.76
CA VAL A 358 19.89 14.71 24.01
C VAL A 358 19.25 13.33 24.15
N VAL A 359 17.93 13.21 23.89
CA VAL A 359 17.25 11.90 23.92
C VAL A 359 17.85 10.95 22.90
N LEU A 360 18.18 11.44 21.71
CA LEU A 360 18.84 10.65 20.67
C LEU A 360 20.23 10.20 21.11
N LEU A 361 21.04 11.07 21.72
CA LEU A 361 22.37 10.71 22.26
C LEU A 361 22.26 9.63 23.33
N ILE A 362 21.29 9.74 24.25
CA ILE A 362 21.00 8.71 25.24
C ILE A 362 20.63 7.40 24.55
N GLY A 363 19.75 7.44 23.54
CA GLY A 363 19.37 6.28 22.75
C GLY A 363 20.55 5.62 22.04
N LEU A 364 21.44 6.40 21.44
CA LEU A 364 22.67 5.91 20.81
C LEU A 364 23.61 5.24 21.83
N THR A 365 23.81 5.85 22.99
CA THR A 365 24.63 5.28 24.06
C THR A 365 24.05 3.95 24.54
N LEU A 366 22.75 3.89 24.79
CA LEU A 366 22.07 2.65 25.16
C LEU A 366 22.20 1.58 24.08
N ALA A 367 22.02 1.95 22.81
CA ALA A 367 22.10 1.01 21.69
C ALA A 367 23.49 0.42 21.48
N LEU A 368 24.55 1.16 21.83
CA LEU A 368 25.93 0.70 21.73
C LEU A 368 26.40 -0.08 22.96
N MET A 369 26.00 0.34 24.17
CA MET A 369 26.57 -0.16 25.42
C MET A 369 25.67 -1.19 26.14
N LEU A 370 24.34 -1.04 26.09
CA LEU A 370 23.42 -1.95 26.76
C LEU A 370 23.10 -3.15 25.88
N GLY A 371 23.43 -4.34 26.38
CA GLY A 371 23.21 -5.60 25.68
C GLY A 371 22.56 -6.67 26.53
N LYS A 372 22.35 -7.84 25.92
CA LYS A 372 21.87 -9.06 26.56
C LYS A 372 22.78 -10.22 26.17
N ASN A 373 23.16 -11.02 27.14
CA ASN A 373 23.90 -12.27 26.95
C ASN A 373 23.16 -13.44 27.62
N ALA A 374 23.77 -14.60 27.68
CA ALA A 374 23.20 -15.78 28.35
C ALA A 374 22.91 -15.55 29.84
N GLY A 375 23.62 -14.63 30.49
CA GLY A 375 23.43 -14.26 31.89
C GLY A 375 22.37 -13.15 32.12
N GLY A 376 21.77 -12.60 31.07
CA GLY A 376 20.77 -11.53 31.13
C GLY A 376 21.26 -10.17 30.65
N TRP A 377 20.64 -9.11 31.13
CA TRP A 377 20.98 -7.73 30.77
C TRP A 377 22.29 -7.28 31.42
N HIS A 378 23.18 -6.67 30.67
CA HIS A 378 24.44 -6.13 31.18
C HIS A 378 24.92 -4.93 30.33
N TRP A 379 25.76 -4.11 30.98
CA TRP A 379 26.46 -3.02 30.33
C TRP A 379 27.80 -3.52 29.81
N SER A 380 28.00 -3.45 28.52
CA SER A 380 29.30 -3.75 27.90
C SER A 380 30.23 -2.56 28.07
N LEU A 381 31.34 -2.72 28.80
CA LEU A 381 32.33 -1.70 29.10
C LEU A 381 33.73 -2.24 28.86
N GLY A 382 34.70 -1.35 28.61
CA GLY A 382 36.10 -1.72 28.38
C GLY A 382 36.31 -2.71 27.22
N GLU A 383 37.10 -3.75 27.45
CA GLU A 383 37.44 -4.75 26.43
C GLU A 383 36.22 -5.46 25.80
N GLU A 384 35.17 -5.68 26.58
CA GLU A 384 33.94 -6.25 26.07
C GLU A 384 33.25 -5.31 25.06
N LEU A 385 33.21 -4.04 25.36
CA LEU A 385 32.69 -3.04 24.43
C LEU A 385 33.51 -2.98 23.15
N ASP A 386 34.83 -2.98 23.26
CA ASP A 386 35.73 -2.95 22.11
C ASP A 386 35.55 -4.15 21.20
N ALA A 387 35.27 -5.33 21.77
CA ALA A 387 34.96 -6.53 21.01
C ALA A 387 33.60 -6.50 20.31
N LEU A 388 32.58 -5.88 20.91
CA LEU A 388 31.21 -5.82 20.39
C LEU A 388 30.96 -4.61 19.48
N LEU A 389 31.71 -3.54 19.67
CA LEU A 389 31.54 -2.27 18.97
C LEU A 389 31.59 -2.44 17.43
N PRO A 390 32.52 -3.21 16.83
CA PRO A 390 32.58 -3.41 15.38
C PRO A 390 31.28 -3.99 14.77
N TRP A 391 30.52 -4.74 15.56
CA TRP A 391 29.26 -5.35 15.16
C TRP A 391 28.04 -4.44 15.42
N ARG A 392 28.13 -3.53 16.40
CA ARG A 392 27.03 -2.68 16.82
C ARG A 392 26.97 -1.35 16.09
N TRP A 393 28.13 -0.64 15.95
CA TRP A 393 28.12 0.71 15.40
C TRP A 393 27.66 0.80 13.93
N PRO A 394 27.99 -0.15 13.00
CA PRO A 394 27.49 -0.05 11.63
C PRO A 394 25.98 -0.13 11.56
N ARG A 395 25.39 -0.99 12.38
CA ARG A 395 23.94 -1.16 12.46
C ARG A 395 23.26 0.07 13.01
N VAL A 396 23.76 0.58 14.14
CA VAL A 396 23.21 1.78 14.81
C VAL A 396 23.31 3.00 13.91
N LEU A 397 24.47 3.21 13.27
CA LEU A 397 24.67 4.33 12.34
C LEU A 397 23.75 4.22 11.12
N SER A 398 23.60 3.04 10.55
CA SER A 398 22.73 2.81 9.40
C SER A 398 21.26 2.99 9.76
N ALA A 399 20.83 2.51 10.93
CA ALA A 399 19.48 2.73 11.43
C ALA A 399 19.18 4.22 11.63
N LEU A 400 20.11 4.95 12.25
CA LEU A 400 20.01 6.39 12.45
C LEU A 400 19.90 7.12 11.09
N ALA A 401 20.82 6.87 10.18
CA ALA A 401 20.87 7.52 8.87
C ALA A 401 19.60 7.22 8.04
N ALA A 402 19.18 5.96 7.98
CA ALA A 402 17.97 5.56 7.27
C ALA A 402 16.70 6.18 7.86
N GLY A 403 16.57 6.17 9.19
CA GLY A 403 15.43 6.79 9.88
C GLY A 403 15.33 8.28 9.63
N MET A 404 16.43 9.00 9.69
CA MET A 404 16.49 10.43 9.40
C MET A 404 16.20 10.74 7.93
N MET A 405 16.79 9.99 6.99
CA MET A 405 16.55 10.18 5.56
C MET A 405 15.09 9.95 5.18
N LEU A 406 14.48 8.89 5.67
CA LEU A 406 13.07 8.59 5.40
C LEU A 406 12.13 9.63 6.00
N ALA A 407 12.41 10.11 7.20
CA ALA A 407 11.63 11.16 7.84
C ALA A 407 11.69 12.48 7.05
N VAL A 408 12.87 12.85 6.58
CA VAL A 408 13.04 14.04 5.71
C VAL A 408 12.35 13.84 4.37
N ALA A 409 12.54 12.69 3.72
CA ALA A 409 11.86 12.36 2.47
C ALA A 409 10.33 12.40 2.63
N GLY A 410 9.80 11.85 3.70
CA GLY A 410 8.38 11.92 4.04
C GLY A 410 7.89 13.35 4.21
N THR A 411 8.64 14.22 4.89
CA THR A 411 8.32 15.63 5.05
C THR A 411 8.28 16.34 3.69
N LEU A 412 9.26 16.07 2.82
CA LEU A 412 9.32 16.64 1.47
C LEU A 412 8.09 16.26 0.65
N ILE A 413 7.73 14.97 0.64
CA ILE A 413 6.61 14.46 -0.14
C ILE A 413 5.27 14.94 0.41
N GLN A 414 5.07 14.93 1.73
CA GLN A 414 3.84 15.43 2.35
C GLN A 414 3.63 16.93 2.08
N LYS A 415 4.70 17.73 2.13
CA LYS A 415 4.64 19.16 1.79
C LYS A 415 4.45 19.40 0.30
N LEU A 416 5.15 18.64 -0.55
CA LEU A 416 5.02 18.75 -2.01
C LEU A 416 3.60 18.44 -2.48
N THR A 417 3.00 17.39 -1.90
CA THR A 417 1.68 16.90 -2.30
C THR A 417 0.54 17.60 -1.57
N GLY A 418 0.82 18.32 -0.47
CA GLY A 418 -0.21 18.83 0.43
C GLY A 418 -1.02 17.73 1.11
N ASN A 419 -0.57 16.49 1.03
CA ASN A 419 -1.25 15.32 1.56
C ASN A 419 -0.46 14.72 2.73
N PRO A 420 -0.99 14.75 3.96
CA PRO A 420 -0.30 14.22 5.13
C PRO A 420 -0.14 12.69 5.12
N MET A 421 -0.79 12.01 4.19
CA MET A 421 -0.72 10.56 4.01
C MET A 421 0.28 10.15 2.93
N ALA A 422 0.83 11.09 2.20
CA ALA A 422 1.84 10.77 1.22
C ALA A 422 3.12 10.35 1.94
N SER A 423 3.60 9.17 1.58
CA SER A 423 4.86 8.62 2.06
C SER A 423 5.83 8.42 0.90
N PRO A 424 7.12 8.30 1.18
CA PRO A 424 8.11 8.00 0.14
C PRO A 424 7.80 6.72 -0.66
N GLU A 425 7.19 5.72 -0.01
CA GLU A 425 6.83 4.47 -0.69
C GLU A 425 5.72 4.66 -1.73
N VAL A 426 4.82 5.60 -1.52
CA VAL A 426 3.75 5.90 -2.49
C VAL A 426 4.31 6.32 -3.85
N LEU A 427 5.55 6.83 -3.89
CA LEU A 427 6.27 7.08 -5.14
C LEU A 427 6.79 5.79 -5.81
N GLY A 428 6.72 4.64 -5.15
CA GLY A 428 7.21 3.37 -5.70
C GLY A 428 8.72 3.24 -5.82
N ILE A 429 9.49 4.21 -5.35
CA ILE A 429 10.97 4.22 -5.43
C ILE A 429 11.56 3.06 -4.62
N SER A 430 11.07 2.86 -3.40
CA SER A 430 11.48 1.79 -2.51
C SER A 430 11.13 0.41 -3.09
N SER A 431 9.91 0.26 -3.61
CA SER A 431 9.48 -0.97 -4.29
C SER A 431 10.26 -1.25 -5.57
N GLY A 432 10.62 -0.21 -6.32
CA GLY A 432 11.46 -0.32 -7.50
C GLY A 432 12.89 -0.75 -7.18
N ALA A 433 13.47 -0.20 -6.11
CA ALA A 433 14.77 -0.64 -5.61
C ALA A 433 14.72 -2.12 -5.17
N ALA A 434 13.70 -2.49 -4.40
CA ALA A 434 13.48 -3.87 -3.99
C ALA A 434 13.29 -4.82 -5.18
N PHE A 435 12.52 -4.42 -6.17
CA PHE A 435 12.33 -5.19 -7.40
C PHE A 435 13.66 -5.40 -8.15
N GLY A 436 14.48 -4.35 -8.27
CA GLY A 436 15.80 -4.45 -8.90
C GLY A 436 16.72 -5.46 -8.20
N VAL A 437 16.75 -5.43 -6.86
CA VAL A 437 17.51 -6.39 -6.05
C VAL A 437 17.00 -7.82 -6.23
N VAL A 438 15.69 -8.02 -6.16
CA VAL A 438 15.06 -9.34 -6.31
C VAL A 438 15.34 -9.92 -7.69
N MET A 439 15.16 -9.14 -8.75
CA MET A 439 15.44 -9.59 -10.11
C MET A 439 16.90 -9.99 -10.30
N MET A 440 17.82 -9.24 -9.71
CA MET A 440 19.25 -9.57 -9.75
C MET A 440 19.55 -10.92 -9.08
N LEU A 441 18.93 -11.19 -7.92
CA LEU A 441 19.10 -12.47 -7.21
C LEU A 441 18.68 -13.67 -8.06
N PHE A 442 17.70 -13.49 -8.96
CA PHE A 442 17.27 -14.56 -9.87
C PHE A 442 18.11 -14.66 -11.15
N MET A 443 18.64 -13.52 -11.62
CA MET A 443 19.38 -13.47 -12.90
C MET A 443 20.86 -13.83 -12.75
N VAL A 444 21.46 -13.59 -11.58
CA VAL A 444 22.88 -13.81 -11.34
C VAL A 444 23.07 -15.02 -10.43
N PRO A 445 23.61 -16.13 -10.93
CA PRO A 445 23.99 -17.26 -10.10
C PRO A 445 25.22 -16.91 -9.24
N GLY A 446 25.22 -17.35 -7.98
CA GLY A 446 26.33 -17.17 -7.05
C GLY A 446 26.09 -16.07 -6.01
N ASP A 447 27.14 -15.43 -5.55
CA ASP A 447 27.07 -14.43 -4.48
C ASP A 447 26.51 -13.10 -5.00
N ALA A 448 25.19 -13.01 -5.05
CA ALA A 448 24.46 -11.86 -5.61
C ALA A 448 24.52 -10.60 -4.73
N PHE A 449 25.00 -10.70 -3.48
CA PHE A 449 25.06 -9.56 -2.56
C PHE A 449 25.97 -8.42 -3.04
N VAL A 450 27.00 -8.73 -3.82
CA VAL A 450 27.89 -7.72 -4.44
C VAL A 450 27.11 -6.79 -5.38
N TRP A 451 26.07 -7.32 -6.03
CA TRP A 451 25.25 -6.60 -7.00
C TRP A 451 24.03 -5.91 -6.40
N LEU A 452 23.81 -6.07 -5.10
CA LEU A 452 22.63 -5.51 -4.42
C LEU A 452 22.53 -4.00 -4.59
N LEU A 453 23.61 -3.29 -4.36
CA LEU A 453 23.64 -1.83 -4.48
C LEU A 453 23.45 -1.34 -5.94
N PRO A 454 24.18 -1.85 -6.95
CA PRO A 454 23.92 -1.48 -8.35
C PRO A 454 22.53 -1.83 -8.84
N ALA A 455 22.03 -3.02 -8.53
CA ALA A 455 20.73 -3.49 -8.97
C ALA A 455 19.57 -2.70 -8.35
N GLY A 456 19.64 -2.44 -7.06
CA GLY A 456 18.65 -1.63 -6.36
C GLY A 456 18.68 -0.16 -6.81
N SER A 457 19.87 0.40 -7.04
CA SER A 457 20.03 1.75 -7.60
C SER A 457 19.43 1.87 -9.00
N LEU A 458 19.64 0.87 -9.86
CA LEU A 458 19.04 0.82 -11.19
C LEU A 458 17.52 0.72 -11.09
N GLY A 459 16.97 -0.13 -10.22
CA GLY A 459 15.53 -0.25 -10.01
C GLY A 459 14.90 1.06 -9.53
N ALA A 460 15.51 1.74 -8.58
CA ALA A 460 15.06 3.06 -8.12
C ALA A 460 15.13 4.13 -9.22
N ALA A 461 16.23 4.17 -9.99
CA ALA A 461 16.42 5.12 -11.08
C ALA A 461 15.41 4.92 -12.21
N VAL A 462 15.16 3.68 -12.63
CA VAL A 462 14.16 3.34 -13.64
C VAL A 462 12.76 3.75 -13.18
N THR A 463 12.42 3.48 -11.91
CA THR A 463 11.14 3.89 -11.33
C THR A 463 10.97 5.40 -11.36
N LEU A 464 11.98 6.15 -10.93
CA LEU A 464 11.97 7.60 -10.97
C LEU A 464 11.83 8.13 -12.40
N LEU A 465 12.53 7.54 -13.37
CA LEU A 465 12.46 7.91 -14.78
C LEU A 465 11.02 7.70 -15.31
N ILE A 466 10.39 6.58 -15.00
CA ILE A 466 9.00 6.31 -15.40
C ILE A 466 8.05 7.35 -14.81
N ILE A 467 8.20 7.67 -13.52
CA ILE A 467 7.38 8.72 -12.87
C ILE A 467 7.59 10.08 -13.54
N MET A 468 8.84 10.43 -13.86
CA MET A 468 9.15 11.68 -14.54
C MET A 468 8.51 11.77 -15.93
N ILE A 469 8.54 10.70 -16.69
CA ILE A 469 7.91 10.65 -18.02
C ILE A 469 6.38 10.72 -17.89
N ALA A 470 5.80 9.95 -16.98
CA ALA A 470 4.35 9.87 -16.80
C ALA A 470 3.75 11.18 -16.23
N ALA A 471 4.41 11.81 -15.27
CA ALA A 471 3.91 13.01 -14.60
C ALA A 471 4.43 14.32 -15.23
N GLY A 472 5.56 14.29 -15.93
CA GLY A 472 6.27 15.47 -16.44
C GLY A 472 5.44 16.29 -17.43
N ARG A 473 4.69 15.64 -18.33
CA ARG A 473 3.80 16.31 -19.29
C ARG A 473 2.67 17.12 -18.65
N GLY A 474 2.39 16.90 -17.37
CA GLY A 474 1.39 17.63 -16.58
C GLY A 474 2.00 18.60 -15.56
N GLY A 475 3.28 18.95 -15.67
CA GLY A 475 3.97 19.84 -14.73
C GLY A 475 4.15 19.23 -13.35
N PHE A 476 4.34 17.92 -13.26
CA PHE A 476 4.50 17.17 -12.02
C PHE A 476 3.34 17.39 -11.04
N SER A 477 2.08 17.29 -11.55
CA SER A 477 0.93 17.40 -10.68
C SER A 477 0.95 16.28 -9.62
N THR A 478 0.62 16.62 -8.40
CA THR A 478 0.60 15.73 -7.24
C THR A 478 -0.16 14.44 -7.51
N GLU A 479 -1.37 14.56 -8.08
CA GLU A 479 -2.24 13.42 -8.36
C GLU A 479 -1.59 12.43 -9.33
N ARG A 480 -0.93 12.93 -10.38
CA ARG A 480 -0.25 12.09 -11.37
C ARG A 480 0.99 11.40 -10.81
N MET A 481 1.77 12.10 -9.98
CA MET A 481 2.93 11.50 -9.32
C MET A 481 2.51 10.36 -8.39
N LEU A 482 1.47 10.56 -7.59
CA LEU A 482 0.95 9.56 -6.67
C LEU A 482 0.37 8.35 -7.40
N LEU A 483 -0.44 8.57 -8.43
CA LEU A 483 -1.01 7.48 -9.24
C LEU A 483 0.07 6.66 -9.95
N ALA A 484 1.08 7.32 -10.53
CA ALA A 484 2.20 6.62 -11.15
C ALA A 484 2.99 5.79 -10.14
N GLY A 485 3.27 6.36 -8.97
CA GLY A 485 3.98 5.67 -7.90
C GLY A 485 3.22 4.46 -7.37
N ILE A 486 1.92 4.59 -7.12
CA ILE A 486 1.07 3.48 -6.66
C ILE A 486 1.01 2.37 -7.70
N ALA A 487 0.82 2.70 -8.98
CA ALA A 487 0.78 1.72 -10.05
C ALA A 487 2.08 0.91 -10.10
N LEU A 488 3.23 1.58 -10.09
CA LEU A 488 4.54 0.93 -10.12
C LEU A 488 4.79 0.10 -8.86
N SER A 489 4.50 0.66 -7.68
CA SER A 489 4.65 -0.05 -6.40
C SER A 489 3.82 -1.33 -6.36
N THR A 490 2.56 -1.26 -6.79
CA THR A 490 1.68 -2.43 -6.84
C THR A 490 2.22 -3.50 -7.78
N ALA A 491 2.68 -3.12 -8.99
CA ALA A 491 3.26 -4.05 -9.95
C ALA A 491 4.53 -4.73 -9.40
N PHE A 492 5.45 -3.95 -8.86
CA PHE A 492 6.71 -4.48 -8.32
C PHE A 492 6.48 -5.39 -7.11
N THR A 493 5.63 -4.98 -6.17
CA THR A 493 5.30 -5.79 -4.98
C THR A 493 4.62 -7.09 -5.38
N THR A 494 3.77 -7.07 -6.39
CA THR A 494 3.13 -8.29 -6.92
C THR A 494 4.15 -9.28 -7.46
N VAL A 495 5.12 -8.82 -8.26
CA VAL A 495 6.19 -9.70 -8.75
C VAL A 495 7.02 -10.27 -7.59
N ILE A 496 7.36 -9.44 -6.61
CA ILE A 496 8.09 -9.88 -5.41
C ILE A 496 7.32 -10.98 -4.69
N PHE A 497 6.01 -10.84 -4.49
CA PHE A 497 5.19 -11.87 -3.85
C PHE A 497 5.12 -13.16 -4.65
N LEU A 498 5.03 -13.09 -5.97
CA LEU A 498 5.08 -14.27 -6.83
C LEU A 498 6.42 -15.01 -6.69
N LEU A 499 7.52 -14.29 -6.58
CA LEU A 499 8.83 -14.85 -6.40
C LEU A 499 9.03 -15.42 -4.99
N LEU A 500 8.49 -14.78 -3.95
CA LEU A 500 8.45 -15.32 -2.59
C LEU A 500 7.65 -16.63 -2.52
N ALA A 501 6.62 -16.77 -3.32
CA ALA A 501 5.81 -17.98 -3.42
C ALA A 501 6.49 -19.12 -4.21
N SER A 502 7.61 -18.84 -4.89
CA SER A 502 8.30 -19.83 -5.74
C SER A 502 8.96 -21.00 -4.98
N GLY A 503 9.13 -20.85 -3.66
CA GLY A 503 9.82 -21.85 -2.82
C GLY A 503 11.34 -21.87 -2.97
N ASP A 504 11.93 -20.86 -3.62
CA ASP A 504 13.39 -20.75 -3.74
C ASP A 504 14.03 -20.50 -2.36
N PRO A 505 15.04 -21.28 -1.94
CA PRO A 505 15.69 -21.12 -0.62
C PRO A 505 16.26 -19.72 -0.35
N ARG A 506 16.62 -18.97 -1.39
CA ARG A 506 17.13 -17.59 -1.28
C ARG A 506 16.07 -16.62 -0.77
N MET A 507 14.79 -16.96 -0.90
CA MET A 507 13.68 -16.10 -0.54
C MET A 507 13.56 -15.85 0.96
N GLY A 508 13.96 -16.78 1.82
CA GLY A 508 13.98 -16.59 3.28
C GLY A 508 14.91 -15.45 3.70
N GLY A 509 16.13 -15.40 3.16
CA GLY A 509 17.07 -14.30 3.39
C GLY A 509 16.59 -12.97 2.81
N LEU A 510 15.96 -13.00 1.63
CA LEU A 510 15.37 -11.85 0.99
C LEU A 510 14.21 -11.27 1.82
N LEU A 511 13.37 -12.12 2.41
CA LEU A 511 12.27 -11.69 3.28
C LEU A 511 12.79 -10.91 4.49
N THR A 512 13.92 -11.31 5.06
CA THR A 512 14.57 -10.57 6.16
C THR A 512 14.95 -9.16 5.71
N TRP A 513 15.59 -9.03 4.55
CA TRP A 513 15.96 -7.73 4.01
C TRP A 513 14.72 -6.88 3.64
N LEU A 514 13.70 -7.49 3.01
CA LEU A 514 12.43 -6.82 2.69
C LEU A 514 11.67 -6.33 3.94
N SER A 515 11.91 -6.95 5.08
CA SER A 515 11.34 -6.53 6.38
C SER A 515 12.07 -5.36 7.04
N GLY A 516 13.13 -4.85 6.42
CA GLY A 516 13.89 -3.71 6.92
C GLY A 516 14.96 -4.09 7.95
N SER A 517 15.98 -4.84 7.53
CA SER A 517 17.02 -5.36 8.41
C SER A 517 18.33 -4.59 8.29
N THR A 518 18.97 -4.33 9.44
CA THR A 518 20.33 -3.80 9.53
C THR A 518 21.38 -4.90 9.67
N TYR A 519 20.98 -6.16 9.68
CA TYR A 519 21.85 -7.31 10.03
C TYR A 519 23.07 -7.47 9.14
N SER A 520 22.93 -7.25 7.84
CA SER A 520 23.99 -7.45 6.84
C SER A 520 24.78 -6.19 6.50
N VAL A 521 24.62 -5.10 7.26
CA VAL A 521 25.27 -3.83 6.94
C VAL A 521 26.75 -3.87 7.32
N GLU A 522 27.62 -3.67 6.34
CA GLU A 522 29.05 -3.57 6.53
C GLU A 522 29.48 -2.16 7.00
N PRO A 523 30.61 -2.04 7.72
CA PRO A 523 31.14 -0.76 8.20
C PRO A 523 31.32 0.28 7.09
N ALA A 524 31.85 -0.12 5.94
CA ALA A 524 32.06 0.78 4.79
C ALA A 524 30.73 1.29 4.21
N GLN A 525 29.72 0.43 4.17
CA GLN A 525 28.37 0.80 3.73
C GLN A 525 27.72 1.77 4.71
N ALA A 526 27.84 1.52 6.01
CA ALA A 526 27.31 2.40 7.04
C ALA A 526 27.90 3.81 6.96
N LEU A 527 29.21 3.94 6.79
CA LEU A 527 29.88 5.23 6.63
C LEU A 527 29.44 5.95 5.36
N ARG A 528 29.42 5.26 4.22
CA ARG A 528 28.95 5.85 2.95
C ARG A 528 27.51 6.37 3.09
N THR A 529 26.63 5.57 3.66
CA THR A 529 25.23 5.96 3.88
C THR A 529 25.11 7.17 4.80
N ALA A 530 25.87 7.21 5.89
CA ALA A 530 25.88 8.34 6.82
C ALA A 530 26.40 9.64 6.17
N LEU A 531 27.46 9.57 5.35
CA LEU A 531 27.99 10.73 4.61
C LEU A 531 26.99 11.24 3.59
N ILE A 532 26.37 10.34 2.82
CA ILE A 532 25.34 10.71 1.82
C ILE A 532 24.12 11.30 2.53
N ALA A 533 23.69 10.69 3.64
CA ALA A 533 22.59 11.21 4.45
C ALA A 533 22.87 12.62 4.96
N ALA A 534 24.06 12.86 5.51
CA ALA A 534 24.47 14.19 5.96
C ALA A 534 24.44 15.22 4.83
N GLY A 535 25.00 14.89 3.66
CA GLY A 535 24.98 15.77 2.49
C GLY A 535 23.57 16.11 2.00
N LEU A 536 22.72 15.10 1.85
CA LEU A 536 21.33 15.28 1.41
C LEU A 536 20.49 16.05 2.43
N MET A 537 20.69 15.82 3.72
CA MET A 537 20.00 16.53 4.79
C MET A 537 20.43 18.00 4.92
N ILE A 538 21.64 18.34 4.53
CA ILE A 538 22.09 19.74 4.42
C ILE A 538 21.39 20.43 3.23
N LEU A 539 21.12 19.71 2.15
CA LEU A 539 20.43 20.25 0.97
C LEU A 539 18.93 20.45 1.19
N ALA A 540 18.29 19.58 1.96
CA ALA A 540 16.83 19.60 2.15
C ALA A 540 16.28 20.94 2.72
N PRO A 541 16.90 21.60 3.70
CA PRO A 541 16.47 22.91 4.20
C PRO A 541 16.50 24.03 3.17
N LEU A 542 17.27 23.92 2.10
CA LEU A 542 17.28 24.90 1.02
C LEU A 542 15.94 24.98 0.29
N CYS A 543 15.17 23.89 0.31
CA CYS A 543 13.83 23.82 -0.27
C CYS A 543 12.75 24.47 0.61
N ARG A 544 13.07 24.98 1.82
CA ARG A 544 12.11 25.48 2.81
C ARG A 544 11.09 26.48 2.25
N ARG A 545 11.53 27.38 1.36
CA ARG A 545 10.64 28.39 0.74
C ARG A 545 9.61 27.72 -0.16
N TRP A 546 10.03 26.78 -0.99
CA TRP A 546 9.12 26.03 -1.87
C TRP A 546 8.15 25.18 -1.07
N LEU A 547 8.63 24.49 -0.03
CA LEU A 547 7.81 23.63 0.84
C LEU A 547 6.77 24.43 1.66
N THR A 548 6.98 25.70 1.89
CA THR A 548 6.02 26.59 2.57
C THR A 548 4.94 27.08 1.60
N ILE A 549 5.29 27.34 0.34
CA ILE A 549 4.40 28.03 -0.61
C ILE A 549 3.64 27.02 -1.50
N LEU A 550 4.28 25.93 -1.93
CA LEU A 550 3.66 24.94 -2.82
C LEU A 550 2.34 24.33 -2.28
N PRO A 551 2.19 24.06 -0.97
CA PRO A 551 0.93 23.55 -0.42
C PRO A 551 -0.25 24.52 -0.55
N LEU A 552 0.00 25.82 -0.76
CA LEU A 552 -1.03 26.84 -0.94
C LEU A 552 -1.66 26.82 -2.34
N GLY A 553 -1.14 25.97 -3.22
CA GLY A 553 -1.64 25.80 -4.58
C GLY A 553 -0.72 26.38 -5.66
N GLY A 554 -0.80 25.80 -6.85
CA GLY A 554 0.07 26.18 -7.98
C GLY A 554 -0.15 27.60 -8.51
N ALA A 555 -1.37 28.13 -8.42
CA ALA A 555 -1.69 29.50 -8.82
C ALA A 555 -1.00 30.52 -7.88
N THR A 556 -1.13 30.30 -6.57
CA THR A 556 -0.49 31.11 -5.53
C THR A 556 1.05 31.05 -5.64
N ALA A 557 1.61 29.86 -5.86
CA ALA A 557 3.05 29.72 -6.00
C ALA A 557 3.59 30.49 -7.24
N ARG A 558 2.87 30.47 -8.36
CA ARG A 558 3.23 31.23 -9.56
C ARG A 558 3.12 32.74 -9.35
N SER A 559 2.10 33.21 -8.65
CA SER A 559 1.94 34.66 -8.37
C SER A 559 3.08 35.23 -7.51
N VAL A 560 3.74 34.39 -6.71
CA VAL A 560 4.92 34.75 -5.89
C VAL A 560 6.25 34.48 -6.63
N GLY A 561 6.20 34.11 -7.93
CA GLY A 561 7.36 33.94 -8.77
C GLY A 561 8.07 32.59 -8.65
N ILE A 562 7.39 31.53 -8.14
CA ILE A 562 7.97 30.20 -8.09
C ILE A 562 7.72 29.47 -9.43
N ALA A 563 8.80 29.03 -10.05
CA ALA A 563 8.74 28.12 -11.18
C ALA A 563 8.33 26.72 -10.70
N LEU A 564 7.08 26.33 -10.95
CA LEU A 564 6.48 25.10 -10.36
C LEU A 564 7.21 23.82 -10.78
N THR A 565 7.51 23.67 -12.07
CA THR A 565 8.11 22.44 -12.61
C THR A 565 9.49 22.16 -12.02
N PRO A 566 10.45 23.10 -12.07
CA PRO A 566 11.76 22.85 -11.49
C PRO A 566 11.72 22.69 -9.96
N ALA A 567 10.88 23.46 -9.25
CA ALA A 567 10.74 23.33 -7.81
C ALA A 567 10.22 21.93 -7.40
N ARG A 568 9.16 21.46 -8.05
CA ARG A 568 8.60 20.13 -7.81
C ARG A 568 9.57 19.02 -8.18
N LEU A 569 10.26 19.16 -9.32
CA LEU A 569 11.25 18.19 -9.77
C LEU A 569 12.41 18.07 -8.78
N THR A 570 12.96 19.19 -8.31
CA THR A 570 14.06 19.19 -7.34
C THR A 570 13.66 18.52 -6.03
N ILE A 571 12.47 18.83 -5.50
CA ILE A 571 11.96 18.20 -4.29
C ILE A 571 11.74 16.70 -4.50
N LEU A 572 11.17 16.31 -5.63
CA LEU A 572 10.95 14.91 -5.99
C LEU A 572 12.27 14.13 -6.09
N LEU A 573 13.27 14.69 -6.80
CA LEU A 573 14.59 14.07 -6.94
C LEU A 573 15.27 13.91 -5.58
N LEU A 574 15.21 14.92 -4.73
CA LEU A 574 15.79 14.87 -3.39
C LEU A 574 15.12 13.81 -2.52
N ALA A 575 13.79 13.79 -2.50
CA ALA A 575 13.02 12.80 -1.75
C ALA A 575 13.26 11.37 -2.27
N ALA A 576 13.31 11.19 -3.58
CA ALA A 576 13.60 9.91 -4.22
C ALA A 576 14.99 9.40 -3.88
N THR A 577 16.01 10.27 -3.90
CA THR A 577 17.39 9.92 -3.56
C THR A 577 17.51 9.52 -2.09
N LEU A 578 16.91 10.29 -1.17
CA LEU A 578 16.86 9.96 0.25
C LEU A 578 16.21 8.59 0.49
N THR A 579 15.08 8.34 -0.14
CA THR A 579 14.35 7.07 -0.03
C THR A 579 15.15 5.90 -0.59
N ALA A 580 15.75 6.06 -1.76
CA ALA A 580 16.56 5.02 -2.39
C ALA A 580 17.78 4.65 -1.54
N MET A 581 18.50 5.63 -1.02
CA MET A 581 19.68 5.39 -0.18
C MET A 581 19.32 4.69 1.13
N ALA A 582 18.21 5.08 1.77
CA ALA A 582 17.70 4.38 2.95
C ALA A 582 17.32 2.94 2.64
N THR A 583 16.59 2.71 1.55
CA THR A 583 16.14 1.37 1.12
C THR A 583 17.31 0.45 0.79
N LEU A 584 18.33 0.95 0.09
CA LEU A 584 19.50 0.15 -0.26
C LEU A 584 20.35 -0.24 0.94
N THR A 585 20.29 0.53 2.01
CA THR A 585 21.07 0.27 3.22
C THR A 585 20.36 -0.70 4.17
N VAL A 586 19.07 -0.48 4.43
CA VAL A 586 18.32 -1.24 5.46
C VAL A 586 17.11 -1.98 4.91
N GLY A 587 16.90 -1.96 3.61
CA GLY A 587 15.70 -2.50 2.97
C GLY A 587 14.53 -1.51 2.95
N PRO A 588 13.43 -1.89 2.30
CA PRO A 588 12.23 -1.04 2.21
C PRO A 588 11.58 -0.88 3.59
N LEU A 589 11.38 0.36 4.00
CA LEU A 589 10.78 0.73 5.28
C LEU A 589 9.58 1.64 5.03
N SER A 590 8.39 1.17 5.36
CA SER A 590 7.15 1.90 5.05
C SER A 590 6.75 2.91 6.12
N PHE A 591 6.98 2.59 7.35
CA PHE A 591 6.36 3.30 8.47
C PHE A 591 7.00 4.65 8.79
N VAL A 592 8.32 4.72 8.82
CA VAL A 592 9.06 5.88 9.35
C VAL A 592 8.82 7.13 8.52
N GLY A 593 8.85 7.00 7.20
CA GLY A 593 8.65 8.11 6.25
C GLY A 593 7.24 8.71 6.30
N LEU A 594 6.26 7.90 6.68
CA LEU A 594 4.88 8.36 6.86
C LEU A 594 4.68 9.04 8.22
N MET A 595 5.15 8.38 9.28
CA MET A 595 4.78 8.69 10.65
C MET A 595 5.62 9.81 11.27
N ALA A 596 6.92 9.84 11.04
CA ALA A 596 7.78 10.83 11.69
C ALA A 596 7.41 12.28 11.34
N PRO A 597 7.14 12.65 10.07
CA PRO A 597 6.66 13.99 9.76
C PRO A 597 5.30 14.31 10.38
N HIS A 598 4.41 13.32 10.41
CA HIS A 598 3.09 13.50 10.99
C HIS A 598 3.17 13.69 12.50
N MET A 599 4.00 12.90 13.20
CA MET A 599 4.25 13.05 14.64
C MET A 599 4.84 14.43 14.96
N ALA A 600 5.80 14.91 14.17
CA ALA A 600 6.36 16.25 14.34
C ALA A 600 5.27 17.34 14.23
N ARG A 601 4.38 17.20 13.26
CA ARG A 601 3.23 18.10 13.08
C ARG A 601 2.24 18.03 14.25
N MET A 602 1.96 16.83 14.76
CA MET A 602 1.10 16.62 15.93
C MET A 602 1.69 17.20 17.20
N LEU A 603 3.02 17.25 17.32
CA LEU A 603 3.73 17.91 18.40
C LEU A 603 3.72 19.44 18.30
N GLY A 604 3.17 20.02 17.23
CA GLY A 604 3.02 21.47 17.03
C GLY A 604 4.04 22.08 16.08
N PHE A 605 4.84 21.30 15.36
CA PHE A 605 5.81 21.79 14.38
C PHE A 605 5.24 21.65 12.96
N ARG A 606 4.70 22.75 12.40
CA ARG A 606 4.02 22.76 11.10
C ARG A 606 4.79 23.44 10.00
N ARG A 607 5.63 24.43 10.35
CA ARG A 607 6.47 25.10 9.36
C ARG A 607 7.44 24.12 8.76
N ALA A 608 7.81 24.29 7.50
CA ALA A 608 8.60 23.33 6.76
C ALA A 608 9.90 22.93 7.45
N LEU A 609 10.71 23.90 7.87
CA LEU A 609 12.01 23.63 8.51
C LEU A 609 11.86 23.01 9.92
N PRO A 610 11.06 23.55 10.85
CA PRO A 610 10.86 22.94 12.16
C PRO A 610 10.32 21.51 12.07
N GLN A 611 9.35 21.26 11.21
CA GLN A 611 8.80 19.92 11.00
C GLN A 611 9.86 18.95 10.45
N MET A 612 10.67 19.39 9.51
CA MET A 612 11.74 18.57 8.94
C MET A 612 12.80 18.19 9.98
N VAL A 613 13.25 19.14 10.79
CA VAL A 613 14.27 18.89 11.83
C VAL A 613 13.74 17.93 12.89
N ILE A 614 12.56 18.19 13.43
CA ILE A 614 11.97 17.33 14.48
C ILE A 614 11.60 15.95 13.90
N ALA A 615 11.08 15.88 12.69
CA ALA A 615 10.81 14.60 12.03
C ALA A 615 12.08 13.78 11.83
N ALA A 616 13.19 14.40 11.41
CA ALA A 616 14.47 13.72 11.26
C ALA A 616 14.96 13.13 12.59
N LEU A 617 14.91 13.90 13.67
CA LEU A 617 15.31 13.44 15.00
C LEU A 617 14.40 12.31 15.51
N LEU A 618 13.09 12.42 15.33
CA LEU A 618 12.13 11.37 15.69
C LEU A 618 12.32 10.09 14.86
N GLY A 619 12.52 10.21 13.55
CA GLY A 619 12.76 9.08 12.67
C GLY A 619 14.05 8.36 12.99
N GLY A 620 15.13 9.11 13.25
CA GLY A 620 16.41 8.55 13.69
C GLY A 620 16.31 7.84 15.03
N LEU A 621 15.67 8.46 16.02
CA LEU A 621 15.45 7.88 17.35
C LEU A 621 14.60 6.59 17.27
N LEU A 622 13.53 6.61 16.52
CA LEU A 622 12.67 5.44 16.33
C LEU A 622 13.44 4.26 15.73
N MET A 623 14.23 4.51 14.70
CA MET A 623 15.00 3.45 14.05
C MET A 623 16.14 2.91 14.91
N VAL A 624 16.86 3.77 15.64
CA VAL A 624 17.90 3.33 16.57
C VAL A 624 17.32 2.48 17.69
N PHE A 625 16.19 2.90 18.26
CA PHE A 625 15.51 2.16 19.30
C PHE A 625 14.94 0.84 18.77
N ALA A 626 14.36 0.85 17.56
CA ALA A 626 13.85 -0.36 16.90
C ALA A 626 14.98 -1.37 16.62
N ASP A 627 16.14 -0.91 16.14
CA ASP A 627 17.30 -1.79 15.91
C ASP A 627 17.80 -2.40 17.23
N TRP A 628 17.89 -1.59 18.30
CA TRP A 628 18.28 -2.08 19.61
C TRP A 628 17.30 -3.12 20.15
N CYS A 629 16.00 -2.85 20.11
CA CYS A 629 14.96 -3.80 20.50
C CYS A 629 15.03 -5.09 19.68
N GLY A 630 15.26 -4.98 18.36
CA GLY A 630 15.37 -6.13 17.45
C GLY A 630 16.52 -7.07 17.78
N ARG A 631 17.61 -6.51 18.33
CA ARG A 631 18.76 -7.30 18.77
C ARG A 631 18.56 -7.94 20.14
N MET A 632 17.72 -7.35 21.00
CA MET A 632 17.67 -7.70 22.43
C MET A 632 16.42 -8.48 22.86
N LEU A 633 15.24 -8.23 22.24
CA LEU A 633 13.97 -8.77 22.76
C LEU A 633 13.90 -10.28 22.71
N LEU A 634 14.24 -10.89 21.59
CA LEU A 634 14.20 -12.35 21.41
C LEU A 634 15.60 -12.98 21.36
N PHE A 635 16.57 -12.38 22.03
CA PHE A 635 17.93 -12.95 22.06
C PHE A 635 17.93 -14.46 22.34
N PRO A 636 18.67 -15.29 21.56
CA PRO A 636 19.66 -14.92 20.53
C PRO A 636 19.07 -14.63 19.14
N TYR A 637 17.76 -14.80 18.94
CA TYR A 637 17.11 -14.50 17.68
C TYR A 637 16.97 -12.98 17.46
N GLN A 638 17.01 -12.55 16.23
CA GLN A 638 16.93 -11.14 15.86
C GLN A 638 15.66 -10.85 15.08
N ILE A 639 15.02 -9.74 15.42
CA ILE A 639 13.85 -9.23 14.68
C ILE A 639 14.32 -8.05 13.81
N PRO A 640 13.93 -7.97 12.53
CA PRO A 640 14.23 -6.83 11.68
C PRO A 640 13.78 -5.51 12.29
N ALA A 641 14.65 -4.50 12.23
CA ALA A 641 14.38 -3.18 12.82
C ALA A 641 13.15 -2.49 12.23
N GLY A 642 12.87 -2.72 10.93
CA GLY A 642 11.70 -2.17 10.26
C GLY A 642 10.37 -2.66 10.84
N LEU A 643 10.27 -3.93 11.20
CA LEU A 643 9.08 -4.48 11.84
C LEU A 643 8.89 -3.89 13.23
N LEU A 644 9.96 -3.79 14.01
CA LEU A 644 9.91 -3.21 15.34
C LEU A 644 9.62 -1.70 15.33
N ALA A 645 10.14 -0.97 14.35
CA ALA A 645 9.75 0.43 14.15
C ALA A 645 8.24 0.58 14.01
N THR A 646 7.60 -0.32 13.27
CA THR A 646 6.15 -0.36 13.11
C THR A 646 5.45 -0.75 14.41
N PHE A 647 5.93 -1.76 15.12
CA PHE A 647 5.33 -2.21 16.40
C PHE A 647 5.39 -1.15 17.50
N ILE A 648 6.45 -0.36 17.53
CA ILE A 648 6.63 0.71 18.51
C ILE A 648 5.90 1.97 18.10
N GLY A 649 6.06 2.37 16.85
CA GLY A 649 5.58 3.64 16.35
C GLY A 649 4.08 3.67 16.09
N ALA A 650 3.48 2.58 15.58
CA ALA A 650 2.07 2.55 15.23
C ALA A 650 1.14 2.77 16.44
N PRO A 651 1.29 2.10 17.58
CA PRO A 651 0.47 2.36 18.75
C PRO A 651 0.61 3.81 19.27
N TYR A 652 1.83 4.34 19.26
CA TYR A 652 2.06 5.72 19.65
C TYR A 652 1.39 6.71 18.69
N PHE A 653 1.45 6.44 17.41
CA PHE A 653 0.75 7.27 16.42
C PHE A 653 -0.76 7.24 16.60
N VAL A 654 -1.37 6.07 16.81
CA VAL A 654 -2.80 5.91 17.10
C VAL A 654 -3.18 6.67 18.38
N TYR A 655 -2.34 6.60 19.43
CA TYR A 655 -2.52 7.38 20.65
C TYR A 655 -2.54 8.89 20.37
N LEU A 656 -1.57 9.39 19.59
CA LEU A 656 -1.54 10.80 19.21
C LEU A 656 -2.74 11.20 18.37
N LEU A 657 -3.15 10.38 17.39
CA LEU A 657 -4.37 10.59 16.61
C LEU A 657 -5.59 10.74 17.51
N ARG A 658 -5.71 9.91 18.54
CA ARG A 658 -6.82 9.96 19.50
C ARG A 658 -6.76 11.20 20.38
N LYS A 659 -5.58 11.58 20.87
CA LYS A 659 -5.39 12.75 21.76
C LYS A 659 -5.70 14.09 21.10
N GLN A 660 -5.52 14.23 19.81
CA GLN A 660 -5.91 15.46 19.07
C GLN A 660 -7.41 15.72 19.07
N THR A 661 -8.21 14.81 19.58
CA THR A 661 -9.68 14.87 19.57
C THR A 661 -10.30 15.27 20.91
N SER A 662 -9.61 15.08 21.98
CA SER A 662 -9.99 15.57 23.31
C SER A 662 -9.46 16.99 23.55
#